data_ac54b38e17f54c89ccbc2cd8863fb989
#
_entry.id   ac54b38e17f54c89ccbc2cd8863fb989
#
_cell.length_a   1.000
_cell.length_b   1.000
_cell.length_c   1.000
_cell.angle_alpha   90.00
_cell.angle_beta   90.00
_cell.angle_gamma   90.00
#
_symmetry.space_group_name_H-M   'P 1'
#
loop_
_entity.id
_entity.type
_entity.pdbx_description
1 polymer ?
#
loop_
_entity_poly.entity_id
_entity_poly.type
_entity_poly.pdbx_seq_one_letter_code
_entity_poly.pdbx_strand_id
1 'polypeptide(L)'
;MSQAAESEPDDQLTALDEQATGEQAPEDQPNEPTEVTFDEYLHPARPRSLRFRPRVKAPFTRRSLTQDGSPTGDNPAYVSWLLSQSMLADANEISQQFSGQGSMWQNPYATPSPRGAVETASVWFTAYPLSLITRSSESFLKAMADEDMWKAFSEIGIEAIHTGPVKRAGGISGWQLTPSVDGHFDRISTQIDPAFGTEEEFRHMCGTANWYGGTIIDDIVPGHTGKGADFRLAEMKYADYPGIYHMVEIDPRDWEHLPDVPAGQDSVNIDPSTEEWLDKAGYIIGRLQRVIFYAEGVKETNWSVTRPVVGIDGVERRWVYLHYFKDGQPSINWLDPSFAGMRLVIGDALHSLADLGTGGLRLDANGFLGAEKTAAEDGVGWSEGHPLSEAANHLIASMVRKVGGFTFQELNLTIDDIREIGEAGADLSYDFVNRPAYHHALATADTEFLRLTLRTTLELNVDPASLVHALQNHDELTYELVHWSTGHRDDVYTYKGEEITGEVLGETVRRDLSDRLTGENAPYNLVFTTNGIACTTATVIAATLGVTDLDQIQDVDRIRRAHLLLAMFNALQPGVFALSGWDLCGMLTLPAGKVAELLRGGDTRWIHRAAHDLMGVNPTATQSQAGMPRGRSLYGPIPEQMGDETSFLRQLQAILRVRSHYGIATSRQIDIPEVSHRGMLVLVHQLAEENRYQLTVLNFANEDIAGSVRSKKLPPGSSVSDMFTGKAFATVDDLHSFAVEMPAHHGMSLLVEAPAEEPEEA
;
A
#
# COMPACT_ATOMS: atom_id res chain seq x y z
N MET A 1 48.66 -16.31 -45.11
CA MET A 1 50.08 -15.96 -45.05
C MET A 1 50.27 -15.14 -43.81
N SER A 2 50.84 -15.53 -42.80
CA SER A 2 51.99 -16.21 -42.31
C SER A 2 52.07 -15.87 -40.82
N GLN A 3 51.94 -16.86 -40.00
CA GLN A 3 52.89 -17.39 -39.02
C GLN A 3 53.27 -16.40 -37.88
N ALA A 4 52.84 -16.63 -36.66
CA ALA A 4 53.32 -17.58 -35.64
C ALA A 4 54.60 -17.08 -34.94
N ALA A 5 54.56 -16.96 -33.65
CA ALA A 5 55.60 -17.51 -32.75
C ALA A 5 55.16 -17.40 -31.27
N GLU A 6 55.18 -18.55 -30.67
CA GLU A 6 55.13 -18.86 -29.23
C GLU A 6 56.36 -18.33 -28.49
N SER A 7 56.23 -18.07 -27.22
CA SER A 7 57.27 -18.39 -26.22
C SER A 7 56.70 -18.31 -24.78
N GLU A 8 56.51 -19.46 -24.16
CA GLU A 8 56.77 -19.64 -22.74
C GLU A 8 58.28 -19.50 -22.51
N PRO A 9 58.74 -19.12 -21.27
CA PRO A 9 59.08 -20.15 -20.32
C PRO A 9 59.01 -19.77 -18.81
N ASP A 10 58.97 -20.79 -18.06
CA ASP A 10 59.79 -21.24 -16.92
C ASP A 10 59.28 -20.98 -15.49
N ASP A 11 59.05 -22.14 -14.92
CA ASP A 11 59.05 -22.50 -13.51
C ASP A 11 60.24 -21.96 -12.72
N GLN A 12 60.01 -21.50 -11.52
CA GLN A 12 60.91 -21.77 -10.38
C GLN A 12 60.13 -21.95 -9.06
N LEU A 13 59.96 -23.19 -8.69
CA LEU A 13 59.74 -23.70 -7.35
C LEU A 13 60.95 -23.37 -6.47
N THR A 14 60.67 -22.76 -5.31
CA THR A 14 61.55 -22.89 -4.14
C THR A 14 60.73 -23.33 -2.95
N ALA A 15 60.99 -24.54 -2.53
CA ALA A 15 60.54 -25.12 -1.27
C ALA A 15 61.23 -24.44 -0.09
N LEU A 16 60.50 -24.23 1.00
CA LEU A 16 61.07 -24.05 2.33
C LEU A 16 60.27 -24.84 3.37
N ASP A 17 61.03 -25.59 4.06
CA ASP A 17 60.88 -26.57 5.10
C ASP A 17 59.69 -26.49 6.07
N GLU A 18 59.18 -27.70 6.30
CA GLU A 18 58.38 -28.07 7.49
C GLU A 18 59.16 -27.94 8.77
N GLN A 19 58.60 -27.28 9.77
CA GLN A 19 58.84 -27.59 11.15
C GLN A 19 57.50 -27.76 11.87
N ALA A 20 57.20 -29.01 12.15
CA ALA A 20 56.09 -29.44 12.97
C ALA A 20 56.38 -29.10 14.43
N THR A 21 55.49 -28.31 15.05
CA THR A 21 55.28 -28.34 16.50
C THR A 21 53.82 -28.67 16.75
N GLY A 22 53.63 -29.88 17.34
CA GLY A 22 52.30 -30.36 17.69
C GLY A 22 51.74 -29.58 18.86
N GLU A 23 50.63 -28.90 18.62
CA GLU A 23 49.65 -28.56 19.65
C GLU A 23 48.36 -29.30 19.33
N GLN A 24 47.91 -30.09 20.29
CA GLN A 24 46.64 -30.82 20.27
C GLN A 24 45.52 -29.78 20.19
N ALA A 25 44.68 -29.91 19.15
CA ALA A 25 43.42 -29.21 19.07
C ALA A 25 42.51 -29.63 20.25
N PRO A 26 41.82 -28.70 20.90
CA PRO A 26 40.79 -29.03 21.87
C PRO A 26 39.61 -29.69 21.15
N GLU A 27 39.12 -30.79 21.72
CA GLU A 27 37.92 -31.47 21.30
C GLU A 27 36.76 -30.47 21.25
N ASP A 28 36.14 -30.33 20.09
CA ASP A 28 34.88 -29.64 19.89
C ASP A 28 33.79 -30.32 20.76
N GLN A 29 33.51 -29.73 21.90
CA GLN A 29 32.22 -29.92 22.56
C GLN A 29 31.17 -29.21 21.72
N PRO A 30 30.00 -29.81 21.42
CA PRO A 30 28.92 -29.14 20.77
C PRO A 30 28.49 -27.94 21.65
N ASN A 31 28.69 -26.72 21.16
CA ASN A 31 28.16 -25.53 21.78
C ASN A 31 26.63 -25.70 21.84
N GLU A 32 26.09 -25.82 23.03
CA GLU A 32 24.69 -25.57 23.26
C GLU A 32 24.37 -24.19 22.69
N PRO A 33 23.26 -24.03 21.95
CA PRO A 33 22.88 -22.70 21.43
C PRO A 33 22.73 -21.77 22.62
N THR A 34 23.57 -20.75 22.68
CA THR A 34 23.46 -19.69 23.67
C THR A 34 22.11 -19.02 23.45
N GLU A 35 21.23 -19.09 24.43
CA GLU A 35 19.93 -18.44 24.42
C GLU A 35 20.18 -16.93 24.30
N VAL A 36 19.90 -16.36 23.11
CA VAL A 36 20.01 -14.91 22.86
C VAL A 36 18.88 -14.24 23.61
N THR A 37 19.22 -13.29 24.48
CA THR A 37 18.20 -12.53 25.21
C THR A 37 17.46 -11.58 24.27
N PHE A 38 16.23 -11.18 24.63
CA PHE A 38 15.43 -10.23 23.86
C PHE A 38 16.20 -8.91 23.59
N ASP A 39 16.91 -8.39 24.59
CA ASP A 39 17.73 -7.18 24.43
C ASP A 39 18.89 -7.37 23.45
N GLU A 40 19.56 -8.54 23.47
CA GLU A 40 20.63 -8.85 22.52
C GLU A 40 20.08 -9.05 21.10
N TYR A 41 18.87 -9.56 20.96
CA TYR A 41 18.19 -9.69 19.68
C TYR A 41 17.80 -8.32 19.09
N LEU A 42 17.23 -7.44 19.91
CA LEU A 42 16.86 -6.09 19.48
C LEU A 42 18.06 -5.21 19.11
N HIS A 43 19.20 -5.42 19.77
CA HIS A 43 20.40 -4.64 19.58
C HIS A 43 21.60 -5.47 19.10
N PRO A 44 21.46 -6.27 18.02
CA PRO A 44 22.58 -7.05 17.50
C PRO A 44 23.74 -6.12 17.14
N ALA A 45 24.94 -6.50 17.56
CA ALA A 45 26.17 -5.76 17.23
C ALA A 45 26.38 -5.81 15.71
N ARG A 46 25.85 -4.84 14.98
CA ARG A 46 26.09 -4.70 13.54
C ARG A 46 27.52 -4.24 13.29
N PRO A 47 28.18 -4.71 12.21
CA PRO A 47 29.46 -4.18 11.80
C PRO A 47 29.36 -2.65 11.64
N ARG A 48 30.23 -1.91 12.30
CA ARG A 48 30.23 -0.43 12.26
C ARG A 48 30.32 0.16 10.84
N SER A 49 30.82 -0.62 9.88
CA SER A 49 30.99 -0.24 8.48
C SER A 49 29.71 -0.11 7.65
N LEU A 50 28.56 -0.62 8.16
CA LEU A 50 27.28 -0.61 7.43
C LEU A 50 26.23 0.34 8.04
N ARG A 51 26.60 1.14 9.05
CA ARG A 51 25.66 2.10 9.65
C ARG A 51 25.66 3.41 8.86
N PHE A 52 24.58 3.71 8.21
CA PHE A 52 24.30 5.07 7.76
C PHE A 52 24.31 6.01 8.98
N ARG A 53 25.03 7.10 8.83
CA ARG A 53 25.00 8.19 9.82
C ARG A 53 24.35 9.37 9.13
N PRO A 54 23.08 9.65 9.39
CA PRO A 54 22.44 10.81 8.81
C PRO A 54 23.22 12.07 9.19
N ARG A 55 23.28 13.03 8.28
CA ARG A 55 23.88 14.33 8.57
C ARG A 55 23.17 14.94 9.78
N VAL A 56 23.94 15.45 10.72
CA VAL A 56 23.37 16.26 11.78
C VAL A 56 22.83 17.53 11.15
N LYS A 57 21.52 17.60 10.97
CA LYS A 57 20.85 18.75 10.39
C LYS A 57 20.88 19.91 11.38
N ALA A 58 21.44 21.02 10.96
CA ALA A 58 21.48 22.21 11.80
C ALA A 58 20.05 22.62 12.19
N PRO A 59 19.79 22.92 13.48
CA PRO A 59 18.48 23.38 13.89
C PRO A 59 18.13 24.67 13.15
N PHE A 60 16.93 24.67 12.55
CA PHE A 60 16.41 25.86 11.91
C PHE A 60 16.08 26.91 12.96
N THR A 61 16.76 28.04 12.92
CA THR A 61 16.37 29.22 13.69
C THR A 61 15.90 30.30 12.73
N ARG A 62 14.68 30.78 12.90
CA ARG A 62 14.07 31.87 12.12
C ARG A 62 15.01 33.11 12.03
N ARG A 63 15.88 33.31 13.01
CA ARG A 63 16.87 34.41 13.06
C ARG A 63 18.01 34.25 12.05
N SER A 64 18.43 33.04 11.69
CA SER A 64 19.55 32.84 10.77
C SER A 64 19.19 33.08 9.29
N LEU A 65 17.91 33.16 8.98
CA LEU A 65 17.43 33.38 7.59
C LEU A 65 16.98 34.83 7.33
N THR A 66 16.81 35.65 8.35
CA THR A 66 16.09 36.92 8.23
C THR A 66 16.95 38.17 8.51
N GLN A 67 18.27 38.06 8.54
CA GLN A 67 19.06 39.29 8.66
C GLN A 67 18.87 40.25 7.49
N ASP A 68 18.46 39.73 6.32
CA ASP A 68 18.24 40.54 5.11
C ASP A 68 16.89 40.27 4.38
N GLY A 69 15.96 39.57 4.99
CA GLY A 69 14.55 39.60 4.62
C GLY A 69 14.07 38.64 3.51
N SER A 70 14.89 38.05 2.68
CA SER A 70 14.41 37.19 1.57
C SER A 70 15.14 35.86 1.49
N PRO A 71 14.41 34.71 1.47
CA PRO A 71 14.99 33.42 1.16
C PRO A 71 15.23 33.31 -0.36
N THR A 72 16.41 33.74 -0.81
CA THR A 72 16.80 33.79 -2.23
C THR A 72 18.08 32.99 -2.48
N GLY A 73 18.27 32.53 -3.71
CA GLY A 73 19.41 31.72 -4.11
C GLY A 73 20.77 32.45 -4.03
N ASP A 74 20.77 33.76 -3.94
CA ASP A 74 21.96 34.60 -3.72
C ASP A 74 22.39 34.67 -2.24
N ASN A 75 21.61 34.04 -1.32
CA ASN A 75 21.97 33.93 0.09
C ASN A 75 22.68 32.57 0.38
N PRO A 76 24.04 32.55 0.49
CA PRO A 76 24.78 31.30 0.69
C PRO A 76 24.41 30.57 1.99
N ALA A 77 24.02 31.28 3.04
CA ALA A 77 23.62 30.70 4.31
C ALA A 77 22.30 29.95 4.19
N TYR A 78 21.37 30.49 3.41
CA TYR A 78 20.09 29.85 3.11
C TYR A 78 20.29 28.60 2.24
N VAL A 79 21.09 28.66 1.20
CA VAL A 79 21.40 27.52 0.35
C VAL A 79 22.11 26.41 1.15
N SER A 80 23.08 26.78 1.98
CA SER A 80 23.77 25.82 2.86
C SER A 80 22.82 25.14 3.85
N TRP A 81 21.87 25.90 4.41
CA TRP A 81 20.84 25.32 5.27
C TRP A 81 19.91 24.40 4.47
N LEU A 82 19.46 24.76 3.27
CA LEU A 82 18.66 23.87 2.41
C LEU A 82 19.40 22.57 2.11
N LEU A 83 20.69 22.63 1.77
CA LEU A 83 21.52 21.44 1.55
C LEU A 83 21.57 20.54 2.79
N SER A 84 21.60 21.12 3.98
CA SER A 84 21.55 20.33 5.23
C SER A 84 20.19 19.66 5.48
N GLN A 85 19.14 20.09 4.78
CA GLN A 85 17.80 19.51 4.86
C GLN A 85 17.46 18.65 3.61
N SER A 86 18.36 18.56 2.64
CA SER A 86 18.12 17.89 1.36
C SER A 86 18.03 16.38 1.51
N MET A 87 16.92 15.82 1.05
CA MET A 87 16.71 14.37 0.96
C MET A 87 17.62 13.74 -0.11
N LEU A 88 17.82 14.44 -1.24
CA LEU A 88 18.71 13.97 -2.30
C LEU A 88 20.17 13.85 -1.84
N ALA A 89 20.63 14.81 -1.01
CA ALA A 89 21.98 14.73 -0.45
C ALA A 89 22.14 13.49 0.44
N ASP A 90 21.16 13.22 1.30
CA ASP A 90 21.16 12.02 2.15
C ASP A 90 21.05 10.74 1.30
N ALA A 91 20.14 10.71 0.29
CA ALA A 91 19.99 9.58 -0.62
C ALA A 91 21.27 9.26 -1.40
N ASN A 92 22.02 10.29 -1.82
CA ASN A 92 23.31 10.11 -2.47
C ASN A 92 24.35 9.45 -1.54
N GLU A 93 24.39 9.83 -0.26
CA GLU A 93 25.29 9.19 0.72
C GLU A 93 24.92 7.72 0.93
N ILE A 94 23.62 7.42 1.07
CA ILE A 94 23.13 6.03 1.21
C ILE A 94 23.50 5.22 -0.04
N SER A 95 23.21 5.73 -1.23
CA SER A 95 23.49 5.03 -2.49
C SER A 95 24.98 4.73 -2.66
N GLN A 96 25.86 5.63 -2.25
CA GLN A 96 27.31 5.42 -2.29
C GLN A 96 27.78 4.29 -1.38
N GLN A 97 27.12 4.07 -0.23
CA GLN A 97 27.48 2.96 0.68
C GLN A 97 27.21 1.59 0.03
N PHE A 98 26.20 1.51 -0.83
CA PHE A 98 25.80 0.27 -1.50
C PHE A 98 26.38 0.15 -2.93
N SER A 99 26.97 1.21 -3.48
CA SER A 99 27.62 1.17 -4.79
C SER A 99 28.90 0.33 -4.74
N GLY A 100 29.11 -0.50 -5.75
CA GLY A 100 30.29 -1.32 -5.85
C GLY A 100 30.28 -2.63 -5.05
N GLN A 101 29.23 -2.95 -4.32
CA GLN A 101 29.09 -4.23 -3.63
C GLN A 101 28.67 -5.37 -4.59
N GLY A 102 29.45 -5.58 -5.66
CA GLY A 102 29.40 -6.78 -6.47
C GLY A 102 28.02 -7.17 -6.97
N SER A 103 27.33 -6.28 -7.66
CA SER A 103 26.03 -6.57 -8.20
C SER A 103 26.13 -7.49 -9.40
N MET A 104 25.91 -8.74 -9.20
CA MET A 104 25.52 -9.62 -10.27
C MET A 104 24.06 -9.31 -10.59
N TRP A 105 23.82 -8.58 -11.67
CA TRP A 105 22.50 -8.32 -12.23
C TRP A 105 21.92 -9.57 -12.88
N GLN A 106 22.05 -10.70 -12.23
CA GLN A 106 21.51 -11.95 -12.71
C GLN A 106 20.40 -12.41 -11.79
N ASN A 107 19.23 -12.54 -12.42
CA ASN A 107 18.19 -13.50 -12.06
C ASN A 107 18.49 -14.34 -10.86
N PRO A 108 17.92 -14.32 -9.73
CA PRO A 108 16.50 -14.54 -9.54
C PRO A 108 15.73 -13.30 -9.13
N TYR A 109 16.40 -12.20 -8.89
CA TYR A 109 15.78 -11.00 -8.34
C TYR A 109 14.97 -10.17 -9.34
N ALA A 110 15.13 -10.41 -10.63
CA ALA A 110 14.34 -9.74 -11.67
C ALA A 110 12.89 -10.20 -11.75
N THR A 111 12.62 -11.44 -11.32
CA THR A 111 11.28 -12.02 -11.38
C THR A 111 10.55 -11.83 -10.05
N PRO A 112 9.30 -11.33 -10.06
CA PRO A 112 8.46 -11.26 -8.87
C PRO A 112 8.29 -12.61 -8.20
N SER A 113 8.21 -12.60 -6.88
CA SER A 113 8.03 -13.79 -6.05
C SER A 113 6.83 -13.62 -5.10
N PRO A 114 5.58 -13.62 -5.61
CA PRO A 114 4.41 -13.41 -4.77
C PRO A 114 4.33 -14.41 -3.63
N ARG A 115 4.56 -15.70 -3.92
CA ARG A 115 4.50 -16.75 -2.91
C ARG A 115 5.59 -16.60 -1.85
N GLY A 116 6.80 -16.18 -2.22
CA GLY A 116 7.86 -15.89 -1.25
C GLY A 116 7.52 -14.69 -0.35
N ALA A 117 6.88 -13.65 -0.88
CA ALA A 117 6.38 -12.53 -0.08
C ALA A 117 5.27 -12.99 0.88
N VAL A 118 4.32 -13.79 0.40
CA VAL A 118 3.23 -14.35 1.22
C VAL A 118 3.74 -15.31 2.29
N GLU A 119 4.78 -16.12 1.98
CA GLU A 119 5.44 -17.00 2.96
C GLU A 119 6.18 -16.20 4.04
N THR A 120 6.64 -15.00 3.72
CA THR A 120 7.26 -14.12 4.72
C THR A 120 6.22 -13.57 5.69
N ALA A 121 5.07 -13.11 5.19
CA ALA A 121 3.94 -12.66 6.01
C ALA A 121 2.67 -12.64 5.18
N SER A 122 1.66 -13.40 5.59
CA SER A 122 0.39 -13.53 4.86
C SER A 122 -0.78 -12.78 5.50
N VAL A 123 -0.61 -12.27 6.72
CA VAL A 123 -1.63 -11.50 7.45
C VAL A 123 -1.02 -10.22 7.98
N TRP A 124 -1.52 -9.08 7.50
CA TRP A 124 -0.97 -7.77 7.80
C TRP A 124 -1.93 -6.88 8.58
N PHE A 125 -1.38 -6.17 9.54
CA PHE A 125 -2.05 -5.07 10.21
C PHE A 125 -1.58 -3.74 9.63
N THR A 126 -2.50 -2.95 9.06
CA THR A 126 -2.18 -1.61 8.57
C THR A 126 -2.34 -0.60 9.71
N ALA A 127 -1.23 -0.04 10.15
CA ALA A 127 -1.16 0.97 11.19
C ALA A 127 -1.12 2.38 10.58
N TYR A 128 -2.10 3.21 10.93
CA TYR A 128 -2.17 4.57 10.47
C TYR A 128 -1.66 5.53 11.55
N PRO A 129 -0.52 6.21 11.34
CA PRO A 129 0.17 6.91 12.43
C PRO A 129 -0.64 8.00 13.13
N LEU A 130 -1.53 8.69 12.41
CA LEU A 130 -2.34 9.75 12.98
C LEU A 130 -3.49 9.24 13.85
N SER A 131 -3.95 8.00 13.66
CA SER A 131 -5.19 7.49 14.26
C SER A 131 -4.95 6.60 15.48
N LEU A 132 -3.70 6.32 15.85
CA LEU A 132 -3.42 5.52 17.03
C LEU A 132 -3.44 6.38 18.30
N ILE A 133 -4.20 5.95 19.30
CA ILE A 133 -4.14 6.49 20.66
C ILE A 133 -3.09 5.69 21.43
N THR A 134 -2.06 6.39 21.92
CA THR A 134 -0.93 5.83 22.65
C THR A 134 -0.99 6.21 24.13
N ARG A 135 -0.09 5.65 24.96
CA ARG A 135 0.10 6.14 26.33
C ARG A 135 0.55 7.60 26.29
N SER A 136 0.31 8.33 27.38
CA SER A 136 0.73 9.74 27.46
C SER A 136 2.24 9.86 27.22
N SER A 137 2.61 10.73 26.30
CA SER A 137 4.03 11.00 25.89
C SER A 137 4.74 9.84 25.18
N GLU A 138 4.02 8.82 24.73
CA GLU A 138 4.57 7.71 23.95
C GLU A 138 4.44 8.01 22.47
N SER A 139 5.54 7.84 21.71
CA SER A 139 5.54 8.01 20.25
C SER A 139 4.73 6.88 19.57
N PHE A 140 4.29 7.11 18.32
CA PHE A 140 3.67 6.07 17.51
C PHE A 140 4.59 4.86 17.34
N LEU A 141 5.86 5.08 16.98
CA LEU A 141 6.81 3.99 16.73
C LEU A 141 7.10 3.17 17.99
N LYS A 142 7.17 3.83 19.15
CA LYS A 142 7.32 3.13 20.42
C LYS A 142 6.09 2.29 20.76
N ALA A 143 4.88 2.81 20.51
CA ALA A 143 3.65 2.05 20.70
C ALA A 143 3.56 0.84 19.76
N MET A 144 4.06 0.97 18.52
CA MET A 144 4.13 -0.16 17.57
C MET A 144 5.24 -1.16 17.89
N ALA A 145 6.15 -0.83 18.79
CA ALA A 145 7.17 -1.74 19.34
C ALA A 145 6.74 -2.40 20.67
N ASP A 146 5.50 -2.20 21.13
CA ASP A 146 5.00 -2.74 22.39
C ASP A 146 4.94 -4.28 22.34
N GLU A 147 5.62 -4.94 23.26
CA GLU A 147 5.70 -6.41 23.32
C GLU A 147 4.34 -7.06 23.58
N ASP A 148 3.49 -6.45 24.42
CA ASP A 148 2.15 -6.99 24.70
C ASP A 148 1.27 -6.95 23.45
N MET A 149 1.43 -5.92 22.62
CA MET A 149 0.75 -5.84 21.34
C MET A 149 1.25 -6.91 20.36
N TRP A 150 2.56 -7.09 20.22
CA TRP A 150 3.14 -8.11 19.33
C TRP A 150 2.81 -9.52 19.79
N LYS A 151 2.79 -9.76 21.11
CA LYS A 151 2.32 -11.02 21.67
C LYS A 151 0.86 -11.31 21.30
N ALA A 152 -0.01 -10.28 21.42
CA ALA A 152 -1.41 -10.42 21.01
C ALA A 152 -1.52 -10.63 19.49
N PHE A 153 -0.75 -9.92 18.67
CA PHE A 153 -0.73 -10.09 17.22
C PHE A 153 -0.29 -11.49 16.81
N SER A 154 0.79 -12.00 17.39
CA SER A 154 1.24 -13.37 17.16
C SER A 154 0.18 -14.41 17.57
N GLU A 155 -0.51 -14.19 18.70
CA GLU A 155 -1.59 -15.08 19.15
C GLU A 155 -2.80 -15.07 18.20
N ILE A 156 -3.15 -13.90 17.65
CA ILE A 156 -4.23 -13.72 16.67
C ILE A 156 -3.86 -14.36 15.33
N GLY A 157 -2.58 -14.30 14.94
CA GLY A 157 -2.06 -14.75 13.65
C GLY A 157 -1.75 -13.57 12.70
N ILE A 158 -1.49 -12.36 13.24
CA ILE A 158 -0.99 -11.21 12.48
C ILE A 158 0.54 -11.32 12.40
N GLU A 159 1.07 -11.27 11.19
CA GLU A 159 2.48 -11.58 10.87
C GLU A 159 3.27 -10.34 10.42
N ALA A 160 2.60 -9.24 10.08
CA ALA A 160 3.28 -8.01 9.71
C ALA A 160 2.51 -6.76 10.16
N ILE A 161 3.25 -5.67 10.36
CA ILE A 161 2.70 -4.32 10.40
C ILE A 161 3.12 -3.58 9.15
N HIS A 162 2.15 -3.13 8.36
CA HIS A 162 2.35 -2.09 7.36
C HIS A 162 2.15 -0.74 8.06
N THR A 163 3.23 0.02 8.21
CA THR A 163 3.13 1.39 8.71
C THR A 163 2.74 2.31 7.57
N GLY A 164 1.77 3.19 7.79
CA GLY A 164 1.64 4.36 6.92
C GLY A 164 2.91 5.21 6.97
N PRO A 165 3.06 6.21 6.09
CA PRO A 165 4.29 6.99 6.00
C PRO A 165 4.64 7.68 7.32
N VAL A 166 5.78 7.32 7.90
CA VAL A 166 6.29 7.87 9.17
C VAL A 166 7.54 8.72 9.00
N LYS A 167 8.04 8.84 7.77
CA LYS A 167 9.21 9.65 7.45
C LYS A 167 8.83 11.12 7.37
N ARG A 168 9.84 12.00 7.40
CA ARG A 168 9.62 13.43 7.25
C ARG A 168 8.94 13.73 5.93
N ALA A 169 7.93 14.59 5.97
CA ALA A 169 7.39 15.18 4.77
C ALA A 169 8.48 15.96 4.02
N GLY A 170 8.42 15.97 2.71
CA GLY A 170 9.31 16.78 1.89
C GLY A 170 9.14 18.28 2.10
N GLY A 171 8.05 18.71 2.77
CA GLY A 171 7.83 20.09 3.22
C GLY A 171 8.53 20.40 4.53
N ILE A 172 8.67 21.71 4.84
CA ILE A 172 9.29 22.16 6.09
C ILE A 172 8.18 22.76 6.96
N SER A 173 7.82 22.07 8.02
CA SER A 173 6.78 22.51 8.95
C SER A 173 7.09 23.88 9.54
N GLY A 174 6.08 24.75 9.58
CA GLY A 174 6.17 26.09 10.17
C GLY A 174 6.91 27.12 9.33
N TRP A 175 7.28 26.80 8.09
CA TRP A 175 7.88 27.76 7.19
C TRP A 175 6.82 28.43 6.29
N GLN A 176 6.84 29.78 6.21
CA GLN A 176 5.78 30.56 5.55
C GLN A 176 5.61 30.28 4.06
N LEU A 177 6.66 29.83 3.39
CA LEU A 177 6.69 29.59 1.95
C LEU A 177 6.57 28.11 1.56
N THR A 178 6.47 27.25 2.51
CA THR A 178 6.24 25.84 2.28
C THR A 178 4.85 25.51 2.79
N PRO A 179 3.92 25.06 1.95
CA PRO A 179 2.59 24.68 2.38
C PRO A 179 2.69 23.70 3.53
N SER A 180 1.79 23.81 4.49
CA SER A 180 1.62 22.79 5.50
C SER A 180 1.30 21.48 4.80
N VAL A 181 2.20 20.52 4.91
CA VAL A 181 1.97 19.19 4.36
C VAL A 181 1.07 18.47 5.33
N ASP A 182 -0.20 18.35 5.00
CA ASP A 182 -1.20 17.60 5.74
C ASP A 182 -1.18 16.10 5.38
N GLY A 183 -0.36 15.77 4.37
CA GLY A 183 -0.37 14.50 3.71
C GLY A 183 0.55 13.48 4.35
N HIS A 184 0.10 12.25 4.30
CA HIS A 184 0.92 11.07 4.54
C HIS A 184 1.80 10.77 3.36
N PHE A 185 1.35 11.17 2.16
CA PHE A 185 1.91 10.83 0.85
C PHE A 185 2.99 11.80 0.36
N ASP A 186 3.38 12.76 1.18
CA ASP A 186 4.50 13.66 0.91
C ASP A 186 5.79 13.24 1.65
N ARG A 187 5.77 12.07 2.27
CA ARG A 187 6.78 11.64 3.23
C ARG A 187 7.86 10.75 2.65
N ILE A 188 8.36 11.12 1.50
CA ILE A 188 9.59 10.51 1.00
C ILE A 188 10.78 11.19 1.68
N SER A 189 11.52 10.45 2.47
CA SER A 189 12.67 10.99 3.21
C SER A 189 13.52 9.86 3.79
N THR A 190 14.79 10.14 3.96
CA THR A 190 15.73 9.27 4.67
C THR A 190 15.75 9.52 6.19
N GLN A 191 14.75 10.21 6.72
CA GLN A 191 14.65 10.52 8.15
C GLN A 191 13.23 10.28 8.66
N ILE A 192 13.15 9.70 9.85
CA ILE A 192 11.90 9.57 10.58
C ILE A 192 11.42 10.95 11.04
N ASP A 193 10.12 11.20 10.95
CA ASP A 193 9.50 12.41 11.46
C ASP A 193 9.42 12.35 12.99
N PRO A 194 9.99 13.34 13.70
CA PRO A 194 9.94 13.40 15.17
C PRO A 194 8.53 13.37 15.75
N ALA A 195 7.50 13.71 14.96
CA ALA A 195 6.11 13.59 15.37
C ALA A 195 5.67 12.14 15.62
N PHE A 196 6.35 11.17 15.00
CA PHE A 196 6.04 9.74 15.13
C PHE A 196 7.05 8.96 15.94
N GLY A 197 8.25 9.52 16.14
CA GLY A 197 9.31 8.87 16.91
C GLY A 197 10.71 9.13 16.36
N THR A 198 11.61 8.19 16.64
CA THR A 198 13.01 8.24 16.23
C THR A 198 13.40 7.03 15.37
N GLU A 199 14.55 7.11 14.69
CA GLU A 199 15.08 5.95 13.95
C GLU A 199 15.41 4.77 14.89
N GLU A 200 15.84 5.07 16.12
CA GLU A 200 16.11 4.03 17.12
C GLU A 200 14.81 3.31 17.50
N GLU A 201 13.72 4.04 17.72
CA GLU A 201 12.40 3.46 17.98
C GLU A 201 11.89 2.66 16.78
N PHE A 202 12.16 3.12 15.54
CA PHE A 202 11.79 2.35 14.34
C PHE A 202 12.57 1.02 14.27
N ARG A 203 13.90 1.05 14.49
CA ARG A 203 14.72 -0.17 14.53
C ARG A 203 14.27 -1.10 15.65
N HIS A 204 13.93 -0.54 16.81
CA HIS A 204 13.37 -1.32 17.92
C HIS A 204 12.06 -2.00 17.51
N MET A 205 11.14 -1.29 16.84
CA MET A 205 9.90 -1.86 16.31
C MET A 205 10.19 -3.03 15.35
N CYS A 206 11.14 -2.87 14.40
CA CYS A 206 11.54 -3.96 13.52
C CYS A 206 12.13 -5.15 14.29
N GLY A 207 12.95 -4.88 15.31
CA GLY A 207 13.52 -5.92 16.16
C GLY A 207 12.44 -6.68 16.94
N THR A 208 11.48 -5.97 17.54
CA THR A 208 10.36 -6.59 18.25
C THR A 208 9.51 -7.45 17.30
N ALA A 209 9.18 -6.92 16.12
CA ALA A 209 8.46 -7.67 15.09
C ALA A 209 9.15 -9.00 14.79
N ASN A 210 10.45 -8.94 14.47
CA ASN A 210 11.24 -10.12 14.16
C ASN A 210 11.31 -11.13 15.32
N TRP A 211 11.40 -10.64 16.57
CA TRP A 211 11.40 -11.50 17.75
C TRP A 211 10.13 -12.37 17.87
N TYR A 212 8.98 -11.78 17.53
CA TYR A 212 7.69 -12.47 17.51
C TYR A 212 7.38 -13.18 16.18
N GLY A 213 8.36 -13.31 15.28
CA GLY A 213 8.21 -13.97 13.98
C GLY A 213 7.51 -13.13 12.92
N GLY A 214 7.37 -11.82 13.17
CA GLY A 214 6.72 -10.89 12.26
C GLY A 214 7.70 -9.99 11.52
N THR A 215 7.19 -9.09 10.69
CA THR A 215 7.99 -8.13 9.93
C THR A 215 7.31 -6.76 9.84
N ILE A 216 8.08 -5.74 9.48
CA ILE A 216 7.58 -4.38 9.21
C ILE A 216 7.65 -4.11 7.71
N ILE A 217 6.58 -3.51 7.19
CA ILE A 217 6.48 -3.01 5.83
C ILE A 217 6.41 -1.50 5.91
N ASP A 218 7.38 -0.81 5.32
CA ASP A 218 7.42 0.65 5.27
C ASP A 218 6.74 1.17 3.99
N ASP A 219 6.35 2.42 4.00
CA ASP A 219 5.68 3.08 2.88
C ASP A 219 6.65 4.05 2.20
N ILE A 220 6.82 3.93 0.90
CA ILE A 220 7.59 4.87 0.09
C ILE A 220 6.74 5.44 -1.05
N VAL A 221 7.02 6.69 -1.42
CA VAL A 221 6.26 7.44 -2.42
C VAL A 221 7.14 7.72 -3.63
N PRO A 222 7.17 6.85 -4.66
CA PRO A 222 8.08 7.03 -5.79
C PRO A 222 7.64 8.12 -6.78
N GLY A 223 6.42 8.63 -6.68
CA GLY A 223 5.83 9.54 -7.66
C GLY A 223 5.99 11.03 -7.38
N HIS A 224 6.13 11.44 -6.12
CA HIS A 224 6.19 12.87 -5.75
C HIS A 224 6.85 13.09 -4.39
N THR A 225 7.19 14.35 -4.11
CA THR A 225 7.62 14.81 -2.78
C THR A 225 6.72 15.97 -2.32
N GLY A 226 6.97 16.49 -1.12
CA GLY A 226 6.49 17.84 -0.75
C GLY A 226 7.42 18.94 -1.27
N LYS A 227 7.01 20.20 -1.11
CA LYS A 227 7.80 21.38 -1.52
C LYS A 227 8.82 21.81 -0.43
N GLY A 228 9.70 20.89 -0.04
CA GLY A 228 10.74 21.09 0.96
C GLY A 228 12.04 21.65 0.39
N ALA A 229 13.15 21.27 1.05
CA ALA A 229 14.48 21.77 0.70
C ALA A 229 14.88 21.45 -0.73
N ASP A 230 14.58 20.24 -1.20
CA ASP A 230 14.92 19.79 -2.56
C ASP A 230 14.18 20.60 -3.62
N PHE A 231 12.88 20.88 -3.42
CA PHE A 231 12.11 21.71 -4.33
C PHE A 231 12.63 23.17 -4.33
N ARG A 232 13.02 23.71 -3.15
CA ARG A 232 13.60 25.07 -3.08
C ARG A 232 14.94 25.14 -3.81
N LEU A 233 15.80 24.12 -3.70
CA LEU A 233 17.05 24.04 -4.45
C LEU A 233 16.80 23.90 -5.95
N ALA A 234 15.76 23.16 -6.35
CA ALA A 234 15.35 23.05 -7.73
C ALA A 234 14.90 24.40 -8.32
N GLU A 235 14.03 25.16 -7.62
CA GLU A 235 13.60 26.51 -8.05
C GLU A 235 14.80 27.46 -8.24
N MET A 236 15.83 27.33 -7.38
CA MET A 236 17.06 28.12 -7.44
C MET A 236 18.03 27.66 -8.51
N LYS A 237 17.69 26.63 -9.28
CA LYS A 237 18.55 26.00 -10.30
C LYS A 237 19.92 25.57 -9.72
N TYR A 238 19.90 24.97 -8.52
CA TYR A 238 21.09 24.47 -7.89
C TYR A 238 21.46 23.07 -8.42
N ALA A 239 22.63 22.93 -9.01
CA ALA A 239 23.18 21.68 -9.54
C ALA A 239 22.15 20.90 -10.40
N ASP A 240 21.90 19.62 -10.06
CA ASP A 240 20.96 18.74 -10.75
C ASP A 240 19.58 18.63 -10.07
N TYR A 241 19.29 19.48 -9.06
CA TYR A 241 18.01 19.46 -8.33
C TYR A 241 16.78 19.74 -9.21
N PRO A 242 16.81 20.62 -10.23
CA PRO A 242 15.68 20.76 -11.14
C PRO A 242 15.28 19.45 -11.81
N GLY A 243 16.26 18.54 -12.05
CA GLY A 243 16.03 17.22 -12.61
C GLY A 243 15.30 16.23 -11.69
N ILE A 244 15.06 16.58 -10.41
CA ILE A 244 14.19 15.77 -9.54
C ILE A 244 12.75 15.83 -10.02
N TYR A 245 12.30 16.98 -10.55
CA TYR A 245 10.91 17.30 -10.81
C TYR A 245 10.61 17.50 -12.29
N HIS A 246 9.38 17.24 -12.69
CA HIS A 246 8.85 17.73 -13.95
C HIS A 246 8.58 19.23 -13.82
N MET A 247 9.60 20.05 -14.09
CA MET A 247 9.48 21.50 -14.03
C MET A 247 10.14 22.16 -15.23
N VAL A 248 9.49 23.21 -15.73
CA VAL A 248 9.84 23.94 -16.96
C VAL A 248 10.10 25.40 -16.62
N GLU A 249 11.29 25.89 -16.96
CA GLU A 249 11.64 27.30 -16.84
C GLU A 249 10.92 28.09 -17.92
N ILE A 250 10.15 29.13 -17.53
CA ILE A 250 9.41 29.96 -18.48
C ILE A 250 10.24 31.17 -18.83
N ASP A 251 10.37 31.45 -20.14
CA ASP A 251 11.10 32.62 -20.64
C ASP A 251 10.47 33.89 -20.05
N PRO A 252 11.28 34.84 -19.54
CA PRO A 252 10.75 36.10 -19.00
C PRO A 252 9.82 36.87 -19.93
N ARG A 253 9.95 36.70 -21.25
CA ARG A 253 9.07 37.32 -22.25
C ARG A 253 7.63 36.82 -22.19
N ASP A 254 7.44 35.60 -21.64
CA ASP A 254 6.16 34.91 -21.62
C ASP A 254 5.48 35.01 -20.24
N TRP A 255 6.12 35.68 -19.26
CA TRP A 255 5.58 35.78 -17.91
C TRP A 255 4.25 36.56 -17.85
N GLU A 256 3.99 37.45 -18.81
CA GLU A 256 2.71 38.18 -18.89
C GLU A 256 1.49 37.26 -19.09
N HIS A 257 1.71 36.00 -19.55
CA HIS A 257 0.68 34.99 -19.72
C HIS A 257 0.48 34.12 -18.48
N LEU A 258 1.34 34.24 -17.46
CA LEU A 258 1.26 33.48 -16.24
C LEU A 258 0.42 34.20 -15.18
N PRO A 259 -0.40 33.47 -14.39
CA PRO A 259 -1.12 34.10 -13.28
C PRO A 259 -0.17 34.66 -12.21
N ASP A 260 -0.62 35.69 -11.53
CA ASP A 260 0.08 36.22 -10.35
C ASP A 260 -0.10 35.22 -9.17
N VAL A 261 0.99 34.93 -8.48
CA VAL A 261 0.94 34.13 -7.26
C VAL A 261 0.45 34.99 -6.09
N PRO A 262 -0.62 34.60 -5.39
CA PRO A 262 -1.15 35.37 -4.28
C PRO A 262 -0.12 35.61 -3.18
N ALA A 263 -0.23 36.75 -2.50
CA ALA A 263 0.67 37.11 -1.42
C ALA A 263 0.62 36.05 -0.29
N GLY A 264 1.79 35.54 0.13
CA GLY A 264 1.91 34.50 1.14
C GLY A 264 1.85 33.07 0.59
N GLN A 265 1.63 32.89 -0.72
CA GLN A 265 1.78 31.61 -1.40
C GLN A 265 3.10 31.53 -2.17
N ASP A 266 3.56 30.32 -2.43
CA ASP A 266 4.77 30.06 -3.19
C ASP A 266 4.49 29.72 -4.66
N SER A 267 3.26 29.32 -4.97
CA SER A 267 2.78 28.94 -6.30
C SER A 267 1.28 29.11 -6.41
N VAL A 268 0.77 29.00 -7.64
CA VAL A 268 -0.66 28.96 -7.94
C VAL A 268 -0.93 28.01 -9.10
N ASN A 269 -2.06 27.28 -9.04
CA ASN A 269 -2.50 26.43 -10.15
C ASN A 269 -2.80 27.28 -11.39
N ILE A 270 -2.36 26.83 -12.57
CA ILE A 270 -2.68 27.49 -13.83
C ILE A 270 -4.03 27.01 -14.35
N ASP A 271 -4.78 27.91 -14.97
CA ASP A 271 -6.04 27.59 -15.61
C ASP A 271 -5.84 26.87 -16.97
N PRO A 272 -6.88 26.22 -17.53
CA PRO A 272 -6.78 25.52 -18.80
C PRO A 272 -6.37 26.41 -19.99
N SER A 273 -6.68 27.70 -19.97
CA SER A 273 -6.32 28.64 -21.06
C SER A 273 -4.83 28.98 -21.02
N THR A 274 -4.25 29.10 -19.83
CA THR A 274 -2.80 29.25 -19.63
C THR A 274 -2.05 27.99 -20.02
N GLU A 275 -2.56 26.81 -19.62
CA GLU A 275 -2.00 25.51 -20.02
C GLU A 275 -1.96 25.38 -21.55
N GLU A 276 -3.08 25.65 -22.23
CA GLU A 276 -3.18 25.60 -23.69
C GLU A 276 -2.25 26.59 -24.38
N TRP A 277 -2.11 27.80 -23.81
CA TRP A 277 -1.21 28.84 -24.35
C TRP A 277 0.26 28.38 -24.26
N LEU A 278 0.69 27.86 -23.11
CA LEU A 278 2.05 27.37 -22.90
C LEU A 278 2.36 26.19 -23.82
N ASP A 279 1.40 25.29 -24.04
CA ASP A 279 1.52 24.18 -24.98
C ASP A 279 1.75 24.70 -26.42
N LYS A 280 0.94 25.66 -26.88
CA LYS A 280 1.09 26.29 -28.21
C LYS A 280 2.35 27.09 -28.36
N ALA A 281 2.87 27.68 -27.29
CA ALA A 281 4.14 28.40 -27.26
C ALA A 281 5.36 27.43 -27.37
N GLY A 282 5.15 26.13 -27.25
CA GLY A 282 6.18 25.11 -27.42
C GLY A 282 6.84 24.63 -26.13
N TYR A 283 6.28 24.98 -24.97
CA TYR A 283 6.73 24.42 -23.70
C TYR A 283 6.28 22.96 -23.57
N ILE A 284 7.04 22.16 -22.81
CA ILE A 284 6.69 20.76 -22.50
C ILE A 284 5.67 20.75 -21.36
N ILE A 285 4.54 21.37 -21.61
CA ILE A 285 3.40 21.51 -20.69
C ILE A 285 2.16 21.16 -21.50
N GLY A 286 1.23 20.42 -20.94
CA GLY A 286 0.00 20.10 -21.65
C GLY A 286 -0.96 19.29 -20.79
N ARG A 287 -2.18 19.19 -21.28
CA ARG A 287 -3.26 18.48 -20.62
C ARG A 287 -2.93 16.99 -20.47
N LEU A 288 -3.10 16.46 -19.27
CA LEU A 288 -3.00 15.03 -18.97
C LEU A 288 -4.40 14.37 -19.02
N GLN A 289 -4.41 13.04 -18.95
CA GLN A 289 -5.62 12.21 -19.03
C GLN A 289 -6.73 12.66 -18.07
N ARG A 290 -6.36 13.05 -16.84
CA ARG A 290 -7.32 13.60 -15.86
C ARG A 290 -6.66 14.52 -14.85
N VAL A 291 -7.48 15.32 -14.18
CA VAL A 291 -7.09 16.14 -13.04
C VAL A 291 -7.69 15.52 -11.79
N ILE A 292 -6.86 15.01 -10.90
CA ILE A 292 -7.28 14.48 -9.59
C ILE A 292 -7.40 15.66 -8.62
N PHE A 293 -8.35 15.59 -7.68
CA PHE A 293 -8.68 16.68 -6.76
C PHE A 293 -9.12 17.97 -7.45
N TYR A 294 -9.80 17.85 -8.60
CA TYR A 294 -10.35 18.99 -9.30
C TYR A 294 -11.30 19.78 -8.40
N ALA A 295 -11.09 21.08 -8.35
CA ALA A 295 -12.01 22.05 -7.72
C ALA A 295 -11.89 23.38 -8.45
N GLU A 296 -13.01 23.86 -9.01
CA GLU A 296 -13.05 25.12 -9.76
C GLU A 296 -12.45 26.29 -8.95
N GLY A 297 -11.54 27.06 -9.57
CA GLY A 297 -10.83 28.17 -8.92
C GLY A 297 -9.75 27.76 -7.91
N VAL A 298 -9.52 26.44 -7.71
CA VAL A 298 -8.49 25.91 -6.80
C VAL A 298 -7.50 25.03 -7.56
N LYS A 299 -7.96 23.96 -8.19
CA LYS A 299 -7.17 23.07 -9.03
C LYS A 299 -7.94 22.73 -10.30
N GLU A 300 -7.54 23.30 -11.43
CA GLU A 300 -8.18 23.10 -12.73
C GLU A 300 -7.29 22.37 -13.73
N THR A 301 -5.96 22.36 -13.49
CA THR A 301 -4.97 21.61 -14.28
C THR A 301 -4.00 20.86 -13.37
N ASN A 302 -3.14 20.02 -13.96
CA ASN A 302 -2.07 19.34 -13.24
C ASN A 302 -0.78 20.18 -13.16
N TRP A 303 -0.84 21.47 -13.43
CA TRP A 303 0.32 22.34 -13.45
C TRP A 303 0.13 23.56 -12.54
N SER A 304 1.20 23.92 -11.86
CA SER A 304 1.24 25.14 -11.06
C SER A 304 2.48 25.95 -11.40
N VAL A 305 2.36 27.28 -11.30
CA VAL A 305 3.46 28.22 -11.55
C VAL A 305 3.99 28.76 -10.23
N THR A 306 5.31 28.84 -10.11
CA THR A 306 5.97 29.45 -8.95
C THR A 306 5.91 30.98 -9.03
N ARG A 307 6.01 31.64 -7.87
CA ARG A 307 6.40 33.06 -7.84
C ARG A 307 7.78 33.24 -8.48
N PRO A 308 8.20 34.46 -8.81
CA PRO A 308 9.58 34.74 -9.19
C PRO A 308 10.56 34.32 -8.10
N VAL A 309 11.58 33.55 -8.46
CA VAL A 309 12.64 33.04 -7.56
C VAL A 309 14.00 33.42 -8.12
N VAL A 310 14.83 34.04 -7.29
CA VAL A 310 16.23 34.35 -7.66
C VAL A 310 17.08 33.10 -7.48
N GLY A 311 17.70 32.65 -8.57
CA GLY A 311 18.60 31.49 -8.59
C GLY A 311 19.95 31.78 -7.94
N ILE A 312 20.76 30.73 -7.78
CA ILE A 312 22.13 30.84 -7.23
C ILE A 312 23.05 31.67 -8.14
N ASP A 313 22.71 31.82 -9.38
CA ASP A 313 23.41 32.64 -10.40
C ASP A 313 22.91 34.10 -10.46
N GLY A 314 22.02 34.49 -9.54
CA GLY A 314 21.42 35.82 -9.45
C GLY A 314 20.34 36.07 -10.52
N VAL A 315 19.97 35.10 -11.33
CA VAL A 315 18.91 35.23 -12.36
C VAL A 315 17.55 34.91 -11.75
N GLU A 316 16.59 35.80 -11.96
CA GLU A 316 15.22 35.58 -11.53
C GLU A 316 14.49 34.66 -12.51
N ARG A 317 13.74 33.66 -11.99
CA ARG A 317 13.05 32.63 -12.77
C ARG A 317 11.64 32.40 -12.28
N ARG A 318 10.77 31.99 -13.19
CA ARG A 318 9.48 31.38 -12.86
C ARG A 318 9.42 30.00 -13.49
N TRP A 319 8.93 29.02 -12.71
CA TRP A 319 8.84 27.63 -13.12
C TRP A 319 7.38 27.21 -13.16
N VAL A 320 7.01 26.41 -14.17
CA VAL A 320 5.77 25.65 -14.18
C VAL A 320 6.14 24.21 -13.89
N TYR A 321 5.51 23.61 -12.88
CA TYR A 321 5.81 22.24 -12.43
C TYR A 321 4.56 21.38 -12.42
N LEU A 322 4.75 20.09 -12.69
CA LEU A 322 3.71 19.07 -12.67
C LEU A 322 3.41 18.63 -11.24
N HIS A 323 2.14 18.49 -10.93
CA HIS A 323 1.64 17.79 -9.73
C HIS A 323 0.43 16.95 -10.12
N TYR A 324 0.58 15.64 -10.07
CA TYR A 324 -0.51 14.76 -10.46
C TYR A 324 -1.67 14.82 -9.46
N PHE A 325 -1.35 14.83 -8.17
CA PHE A 325 -2.32 14.88 -7.07
C PHE A 325 -2.57 16.32 -6.59
N LYS A 326 -1.94 16.75 -5.51
CA LYS A 326 -2.10 18.11 -4.94
C LYS A 326 -0.98 19.03 -5.42
N ASP A 327 -1.23 20.33 -5.43
CA ASP A 327 -0.24 21.36 -5.83
C ASP A 327 0.99 21.40 -4.91
N GLY A 328 0.84 20.94 -3.65
CA GLY A 328 1.93 20.73 -2.71
C GLY A 328 2.80 19.49 -2.98
N GLN A 329 2.45 18.67 -3.99
CA GLN A 329 3.08 17.37 -4.29
C GLN A 329 3.72 17.37 -5.69
N PRO A 330 4.84 18.07 -5.90
CA PRO A 330 5.51 18.13 -7.20
C PRO A 330 5.95 16.73 -7.63
N SER A 331 5.62 16.36 -8.87
CA SER A 331 5.89 15.03 -9.44
C SER A 331 7.37 14.83 -9.76
N ILE A 332 7.89 13.66 -9.39
CA ILE A 332 9.28 13.26 -9.64
C ILE A 332 9.46 12.93 -11.12
N ASN A 333 10.53 13.46 -11.73
CA ASN A 333 10.94 13.14 -13.08
C ASN A 333 11.94 11.98 -13.11
N TRP A 334 11.44 10.79 -13.40
CA TRP A 334 12.26 9.57 -13.51
C TRP A 334 13.14 9.53 -14.75
N LEU A 335 12.81 10.31 -15.79
CA LEU A 335 13.50 10.32 -17.09
C LEU A 335 14.55 11.43 -17.22
N ASP A 336 14.73 12.27 -16.19
CA ASP A 336 15.76 13.30 -16.28
C ASP A 336 17.15 12.67 -16.43
N PRO A 337 17.99 13.16 -17.37
CA PRO A 337 19.33 12.63 -17.59
C PRO A 337 20.26 12.65 -16.37
N SER A 338 19.98 13.48 -15.36
CA SER A 338 20.70 13.48 -14.09
C SER A 338 20.36 12.28 -13.20
N PHE A 339 19.22 11.62 -13.45
CA PHE A 339 18.66 10.58 -12.61
C PHE A 339 18.45 11.01 -11.14
N ALA A 340 18.29 12.32 -10.89
CA ALA A 340 18.22 12.86 -9.53
C ALA A 340 16.99 12.34 -8.78
N GLY A 341 15.82 12.28 -9.40
CA GLY A 341 14.60 11.72 -8.82
C GLY A 341 14.73 10.23 -8.51
N MET A 342 15.30 9.45 -9.43
CA MET A 342 15.55 8.03 -9.21
C MET A 342 16.50 7.79 -8.03
N ARG A 343 17.61 8.55 -7.93
CA ARG A 343 18.56 8.44 -6.79
C ARG A 343 17.89 8.73 -5.45
N LEU A 344 16.97 9.69 -5.41
CA LEU A 344 16.20 10.02 -4.23
C LEU A 344 15.37 8.83 -3.75
N VAL A 345 14.57 8.25 -4.64
CA VAL A 345 13.67 7.11 -4.31
C VAL A 345 14.47 5.85 -3.95
N ILE A 346 15.53 5.54 -4.68
CA ILE A 346 16.40 4.40 -4.37
C ILE A 346 17.09 4.57 -3.01
N GLY A 347 17.55 5.78 -2.69
CA GLY A 347 18.15 6.07 -1.38
C GLY A 347 17.15 5.87 -0.23
N ASP A 348 15.90 6.29 -0.43
CA ASP A 348 14.83 6.08 0.57
C ASP A 348 14.53 4.58 0.76
N ALA A 349 14.40 3.83 -0.32
CA ALA A 349 14.16 2.39 -0.26
C ALA A 349 15.30 1.63 0.45
N LEU A 350 16.55 1.96 0.15
CA LEU A 350 17.72 1.36 0.81
C LEU A 350 17.80 1.71 2.29
N HIS A 351 17.46 2.94 2.64
CA HIS A 351 17.39 3.36 4.05
C HIS A 351 16.37 2.53 4.83
N SER A 352 15.16 2.35 4.28
CA SER A 352 14.12 1.53 4.92
C SER A 352 14.58 0.09 5.16
N LEU A 353 15.13 -0.54 4.14
CA LEU A 353 15.48 -1.97 4.19
C LEU A 353 16.77 -2.22 4.98
N ALA A 354 17.85 -1.49 4.65
CA ALA A 354 19.17 -1.79 5.16
C ALA A 354 19.48 -1.10 6.49
N ASP A 355 19.00 0.12 6.70
CA ASP A 355 19.27 0.87 7.91
C ASP A 355 18.20 0.70 8.99
N LEU A 356 16.91 0.75 8.59
CA LEU A 356 15.81 0.64 9.53
C LEU A 356 15.41 -0.82 9.78
N GLY A 357 15.68 -1.73 8.83
CA GLY A 357 15.50 -3.17 9.00
C GLY A 357 14.09 -3.66 8.65
N THR A 358 13.40 -2.99 7.74
CA THR A 358 12.10 -3.46 7.24
C THR A 358 12.25 -4.70 6.36
N GLY A 359 11.21 -5.53 6.31
CA GLY A 359 11.18 -6.71 5.43
C GLY A 359 10.46 -6.46 4.11
N GLY A 360 9.69 -5.38 4.00
CA GLY A 360 8.96 -5.04 2.78
C GLY A 360 8.73 -3.55 2.59
N LEU A 361 8.38 -3.16 1.37
CA LEU A 361 8.04 -1.79 1.00
C LEU A 361 6.71 -1.73 0.26
N ARG A 362 5.84 -0.80 0.65
CA ARG A 362 4.71 -0.36 -0.16
C ARG A 362 5.15 0.74 -1.11
N LEU A 363 4.77 0.60 -2.38
CA LEU A 363 5.00 1.61 -3.41
C LEU A 363 3.69 2.38 -3.64
N ASP A 364 3.63 3.60 -3.09
CA ASP A 364 2.46 4.48 -3.20
C ASP A 364 2.31 5.03 -4.60
N ALA A 365 1.10 5.04 -5.15
CA ALA A 365 0.73 5.67 -6.42
C ALA A 365 1.71 5.37 -7.58
N ASN A 366 2.29 4.20 -7.61
CA ASN A 366 3.38 3.83 -8.51
C ASN A 366 2.95 3.57 -9.97
N GLY A 367 1.67 3.65 -10.29
CA GLY A 367 1.13 3.70 -11.65
C GLY A 367 1.30 5.04 -12.37
N PHE A 368 1.78 6.08 -11.66
CA PHE A 368 1.81 7.48 -12.13
C PHE A 368 3.24 8.06 -12.17
N LEU A 369 4.25 7.25 -12.50
CA LEU A 369 5.65 7.66 -12.48
C LEU A 369 6.12 8.31 -13.78
N GLY A 370 5.41 8.11 -14.89
CA GLY A 370 5.70 8.71 -16.16
C GLY A 370 4.69 9.80 -16.52
N ALA A 371 5.18 10.81 -17.24
CA ALA A 371 4.33 11.78 -17.91
C ALA A 371 4.93 12.09 -19.28
N GLU A 372 4.16 11.89 -20.33
CA GLU A 372 4.61 12.11 -21.71
C GLU A 372 3.57 12.96 -22.46
N LYS A 373 4.05 14.05 -23.07
CA LYS A 373 3.24 14.82 -23.99
C LYS A 373 3.12 14.03 -25.30
N THR A 374 1.91 13.62 -25.65
CA THR A 374 1.67 12.91 -26.90
C THR A 374 1.47 13.87 -28.06
N ALA A 375 1.82 13.43 -29.28
CA ALA A 375 1.46 14.10 -30.52
C ALA A 375 0.04 13.74 -31.01
N ALA A 376 -0.82 13.21 -30.11
CA ALA A 376 -2.18 12.84 -30.45
C ALA A 376 -3.01 14.07 -30.85
N GLU A 377 -4.02 13.87 -31.71
CA GLU A 377 -4.88 14.97 -32.21
C GLU A 377 -5.66 15.66 -31.09
N ASP A 378 -5.95 14.96 -30.00
CA ASP A 378 -6.63 15.50 -28.81
C ASP A 378 -5.68 16.26 -27.87
N GLY A 379 -4.36 16.17 -28.08
CA GLY A 379 -3.34 16.86 -27.29
C GLY A 379 -3.26 16.41 -25.83
N VAL A 380 -3.86 15.28 -25.46
CA VAL A 380 -3.84 14.75 -24.09
C VAL A 380 -2.57 13.94 -23.85
N GLY A 381 -1.81 14.30 -22.83
CA GLY A 381 -0.61 13.60 -22.43
C GLY A 381 -0.90 12.29 -21.68
N TRP A 382 -0.02 11.31 -21.85
CA TRP A 382 -0.10 10.00 -21.20
C TRP A 382 0.59 10.02 -19.84
N SER A 383 -0.05 9.54 -18.79
CA SER A 383 0.52 9.44 -17.44
C SER A 383 0.11 8.18 -16.69
N GLU A 384 -1.16 7.81 -16.70
CA GLU A 384 -1.64 6.60 -16.03
C GLU A 384 -1.23 5.35 -16.81
N GLY A 385 -0.63 4.36 -16.14
CA GLY A 385 -0.16 3.15 -16.79
C GLY A 385 0.96 3.39 -17.81
N HIS A 386 1.69 4.49 -17.70
CA HIS A 386 2.81 4.77 -18.59
C HIS A 386 3.90 3.68 -18.47
N PRO A 387 4.52 3.20 -19.59
CA PRO A 387 5.54 2.15 -19.56
C PRO A 387 6.74 2.44 -18.64
N LEU A 388 7.01 3.71 -18.37
CA LEU A 388 8.01 4.09 -17.38
C LEU A 388 7.67 3.64 -15.96
N SER A 389 6.39 3.60 -15.61
CA SER A 389 5.95 3.08 -14.31
C SER A 389 6.34 1.62 -14.15
N GLU A 390 6.16 0.81 -15.19
CA GLU A 390 6.61 -0.59 -15.22
C GLU A 390 8.13 -0.70 -15.04
N ALA A 391 8.89 0.04 -15.83
CA ALA A 391 10.36 0.02 -15.77
C ALA A 391 10.91 0.48 -14.42
N ALA A 392 10.34 1.53 -13.83
CA ALA A 392 10.71 2.04 -12.51
C ALA A 392 10.36 1.05 -11.40
N ASN A 393 9.18 0.45 -11.46
CA ASN A 393 8.75 -0.58 -10.51
C ASN A 393 9.62 -1.83 -10.58
N HIS A 394 9.99 -2.26 -11.78
CA HIS A 394 10.93 -3.36 -11.98
C HIS A 394 12.29 -3.06 -11.34
N LEU A 395 12.82 -1.86 -11.54
CA LEU A 395 14.08 -1.43 -10.92
C LEU A 395 14.03 -1.47 -9.41
N ILE A 396 13.01 -0.83 -8.81
CA ILE A 396 12.82 -0.79 -7.35
C ILE A 396 12.66 -2.21 -6.79
N ALA A 397 11.75 -2.98 -7.35
CA ALA A 397 11.42 -4.31 -6.84
C ALA A 397 12.59 -5.29 -6.96
N SER A 398 13.33 -5.26 -8.09
CA SER A 398 14.54 -6.08 -8.28
C SER A 398 15.62 -5.75 -7.25
N MET A 399 15.81 -4.48 -6.95
CA MET A 399 16.75 -4.03 -5.93
C MET A 399 16.29 -4.47 -4.53
N VAL A 400 15.01 -4.32 -4.20
CA VAL A 400 14.44 -4.71 -2.91
C VAL A 400 14.60 -6.21 -2.69
N ARG A 401 14.25 -7.04 -3.67
CA ARG A 401 14.47 -8.50 -3.61
C ARG A 401 15.94 -8.86 -3.42
N LYS A 402 16.83 -8.15 -4.09
CA LYS A 402 18.29 -8.39 -3.96
C LYS A 402 18.81 -8.15 -2.55
N VAL A 403 18.23 -7.25 -1.80
CA VAL A 403 18.61 -6.99 -0.40
C VAL A 403 17.76 -7.78 0.61
N GLY A 404 16.92 -8.71 0.13
CA GLY A 404 16.18 -9.66 0.94
C GLY A 404 14.79 -9.20 1.38
N GLY A 405 14.26 -8.13 0.76
CA GLY A 405 12.90 -7.65 0.99
C GLY A 405 11.93 -8.05 -0.11
N PHE A 406 10.68 -7.62 0.04
CA PHE A 406 9.63 -7.73 -0.97
C PHE A 406 8.93 -6.38 -1.16
N THR A 407 8.21 -6.26 -2.28
CA THR A 407 7.44 -5.04 -2.59
C THR A 407 5.98 -5.36 -2.81
N PHE A 408 5.11 -4.42 -2.41
CA PHE A 408 3.75 -4.41 -2.89
C PHE A 408 3.35 -3.02 -3.38
N GLN A 409 2.45 -2.99 -4.35
CA GLN A 409 2.13 -1.79 -5.10
C GLN A 409 0.66 -1.42 -5.00
N GLU A 410 0.41 -0.13 -5.12
CA GLU A 410 -0.92 0.43 -5.24
C GLU A 410 -1.23 0.72 -6.70
N LEU A 411 -2.04 -0.15 -7.32
CA LEU A 411 -2.48 -0.02 -8.70
C LEU A 411 -4.00 -0.10 -8.79
N ASN A 412 -4.63 0.97 -9.24
CA ASN A 412 -6.04 1.00 -9.59
C ASN A 412 -6.18 1.04 -11.11
N LEU A 413 -5.87 -0.10 -11.74
CA LEU A 413 -5.80 -0.28 -13.18
C LEU A 413 -6.75 -1.39 -13.63
N THR A 414 -6.70 -1.74 -14.93
CA THR A 414 -7.43 -2.91 -15.45
C THR A 414 -6.84 -4.21 -14.91
N ILE A 415 -7.58 -5.29 -14.98
CA ILE A 415 -7.09 -6.62 -14.56
C ILE A 415 -5.90 -7.05 -15.44
N ASP A 416 -5.95 -6.71 -16.72
CA ASP A 416 -4.86 -6.98 -17.67
C ASP A 416 -3.57 -6.23 -17.28
N ASP A 417 -3.69 -4.93 -16.99
CA ASP A 417 -2.55 -4.11 -16.55
C ASP A 417 -1.96 -4.63 -15.23
N ILE A 418 -2.81 -5.05 -14.28
CA ILE A 418 -2.36 -5.64 -13.01
C ILE A 418 -1.54 -6.91 -13.28
N ARG A 419 -1.98 -7.77 -14.21
CA ARG A 419 -1.22 -8.95 -14.62
C ARG A 419 0.11 -8.56 -15.23
N GLU A 420 0.12 -7.68 -16.23
CA GLU A 420 1.33 -7.29 -16.98
C GLU A 420 2.38 -6.64 -16.07
N ILE A 421 1.97 -5.71 -15.23
CA ILE A 421 2.88 -5.06 -14.28
C ILE A 421 3.32 -6.06 -13.19
N GLY A 422 2.44 -6.98 -12.78
CA GLY A 422 2.76 -8.03 -11.81
C GLY A 422 3.76 -9.08 -12.33
N GLU A 423 3.90 -9.26 -13.66
CA GLU A 423 4.88 -10.18 -14.24
C GLU A 423 6.33 -9.65 -14.18
N ALA A 424 6.51 -8.35 -14.10
CA ALA A 424 7.83 -7.71 -14.18
C ALA A 424 8.19 -6.80 -12.99
N GLY A 425 7.20 -6.35 -12.23
CA GLY A 425 7.34 -5.30 -11.21
C GLY A 425 7.41 -5.79 -9.77
N ALA A 426 6.50 -5.31 -8.96
CA ALA A 426 6.37 -5.65 -7.55
C ALA A 426 5.91 -7.10 -7.33
N ASP A 427 6.16 -7.62 -6.14
CA ASP A 427 5.79 -8.98 -5.77
C ASP A 427 4.28 -9.12 -5.53
N LEU A 428 3.66 -8.07 -5.02
CA LEU A 428 2.25 -8.05 -4.63
C LEU A 428 1.57 -6.77 -5.12
N SER A 429 0.24 -6.81 -5.30
CA SER A 429 -0.59 -5.66 -5.67
C SER A 429 -1.83 -5.59 -4.79
N TYR A 430 -2.33 -4.38 -4.49
CA TYR A 430 -3.64 -4.23 -3.86
C TYR A 430 -4.75 -4.77 -4.74
N ASP A 431 -5.70 -5.44 -4.12
CA ASP A 431 -6.91 -5.93 -4.77
C ASP A 431 -8.01 -4.85 -4.83
N PHE A 432 -7.81 -3.86 -5.70
CA PHE A 432 -8.82 -2.83 -5.96
C PHE A 432 -10.00 -3.33 -6.79
N VAL A 433 -9.84 -4.47 -7.45
CA VAL A 433 -10.85 -5.01 -8.37
C VAL A 433 -11.97 -5.70 -7.61
N ASN A 434 -11.64 -6.58 -6.65
CA ASN A 434 -12.63 -7.32 -5.88
C ASN A 434 -13.25 -6.51 -4.74
N ARG A 435 -12.56 -5.46 -4.24
CA ARG A 435 -13.06 -4.66 -3.12
C ARG A 435 -14.43 -4.03 -3.40
N PRO A 436 -14.66 -3.27 -4.48
CA PRO A 436 -16.00 -2.78 -4.80
C PRO A 436 -17.00 -3.91 -5.09
N ALA A 437 -16.53 -5.03 -5.65
CA ALA A 437 -17.40 -6.14 -6.02
C ALA A 437 -17.99 -6.87 -4.79
N TYR A 438 -17.21 -7.16 -3.76
CA TYR A 438 -17.77 -7.76 -2.54
C TYR A 438 -18.61 -6.79 -1.69
N HIS A 439 -18.30 -5.50 -1.73
CA HIS A 439 -19.17 -4.48 -1.12
C HIS A 439 -20.51 -4.37 -1.87
N HIS A 440 -20.46 -4.45 -3.20
CA HIS A 440 -21.69 -4.50 -4.02
C HIS A 440 -22.51 -5.76 -3.70
N ALA A 441 -21.86 -6.93 -3.60
CA ALA A 441 -22.54 -8.17 -3.25
C ALA A 441 -23.24 -8.06 -1.87
N LEU A 442 -22.56 -7.47 -0.87
CA LEU A 442 -23.16 -7.22 0.43
C LEU A 442 -24.32 -6.22 0.36
N ALA A 443 -24.15 -5.12 -0.36
CA ALA A 443 -25.16 -4.06 -0.48
C ALA A 443 -26.42 -4.50 -1.21
N THR A 444 -26.30 -5.41 -2.18
CA THR A 444 -27.40 -5.87 -3.04
C THR A 444 -27.94 -7.25 -2.67
N ALA A 445 -27.26 -7.99 -1.78
CA ALA A 445 -27.51 -9.41 -1.50
C ALA A 445 -27.43 -10.29 -2.76
N ASP A 446 -26.56 -9.91 -3.72
CA ASP A 446 -26.40 -10.56 -5.01
C ASP A 446 -24.92 -10.63 -5.39
N THR A 447 -24.40 -11.84 -5.55
CA THR A 447 -22.98 -12.11 -5.81
C THR A 447 -22.62 -12.18 -7.28
N GLU A 448 -23.56 -11.91 -8.21
CA GLU A 448 -23.33 -12.12 -9.63
C GLU A 448 -22.16 -11.26 -10.16
N PHE A 449 -22.12 -9.97 -9.82
CA PHE A 449 -21.01 -9.11 -10.20
C PHE A 449 -19.68 -9.56 -9.56
N LEU A 450 -19.70 -9.96 -8.29
CA LEU A 450 -18.51 -10.48 -7.62
C LEU A 450 -18.00 -11.77 -8.28
N ARG A 451 -18.89 -12.70 -8.62
CA ARG A 451 -18.51 -13.92 -9.33
C ARG A 451 -17.98 -13.64 -10.74
N LEU A 452 -18.58 -12.69 -11.46
CA LEU A 452 -18.09 -12.24 -12.76
C LEU A 452 -16.66 -11.68 -12.63
N THR A 453 -16.43 -10.78 -11.68
CA THR A 453 -15.12 -10.18 -11.44
C THR A 453 -14.04 -11.23 -11.12
N LEU A 454 -14.33 -12.15 -10.21
CA LEU A 454 -13.41 -13.22 -9.82
C LEU A 454 -13.10 -14.18 -10.98
N ARG A 455 -14.10 -14.50 -11.82
CA ARG A 455 -13.88 -15.31 -13.02
C ARG A 455 -13.02 -14.61 -14.05
N THR A 456 -13.26 -13.33 -14.29
CA THR A 456 -12.45 -12.53 -15.21
C THR A 456 -10.99 -12.48 -14.73
N THR A 457 -10.76 -12.30 -13.43
CA THR A 457 -9.42 -12.34 -12.83
C THR A 457 -8.75 -13.70 -13.07
N LEU A 458 -9.49 -14.80 -12.89
CA LEU A 458 -8.97 -16.15 -13.11
C LEU A 458 -8.72 -16.45 -14.59
N GLU A 459 -9.61 -16.03 -15.49
CA GLU A 459 -9.51 -16.21 -16.95
C GLU A 459 -8.32 -15.42 -17.54
N LEU A 460 -8.04 -14.24 -17.01
CA LEU A 460 -6.90 -13.41 -17.38
C LEU A 460 -5.58 -13.86 -16.73
N ASN A 461 -5.61 -14.97 -15.97
CA ASN A 461 -4.45 -15.57 -15.32
C ASN A 461 -3.72 -14.66 -14.31
N VAL A 462 -4.43 -13.76 -13.64
CA VAL A 462 -3.88 -13.10 -12.46
C VAL A 462 -3.74 -14.16 -11.35
N ASP A 463 -2.53 -14.36 -10.83
CA ASP A 463 -2.32 -15.25 -9.68
C ASP A 463 -2.89 -14.58 -8.42
N PRO A 464 -3.96 -15.11 -7.79
CA PRO A 464 -4.50 -14.51 -6.58
C PRO A 464 -3.49 -14.44 -5.42
N ALA A 465 -2.42 -15.25 -5.46
CA ALA A 465 -1.34 -15.16 -4.49
C ALA A 465 -0.53 -13.86 -4.62
N SER A 466 -0.66 -13.14 -5.73
CA SER A 466 -0.04 -11.81 -5.91
C SER A 466 -0.88 -10.66 -5.36
N LEU A 467 -2.05 -10.92 -4.78
CA LEU A 467 -2.98 -9.89 -4.36
C LEU A 467 -2.96 -9.67 -2.83
N VAL A 468 -3.14 -8.41 -2.45
CA VAL A 468 -3.36 -7.98 -1.05
C VAL A 468 -4.84 -7.66 -0.87
N HIS A 469 -5.56 -8.57 -0.25
CA HIS A 469 -7.00 -8.47 0.04
C HIS A 469 -7.20 -7.67 1.33
N ALA A 470 -7.44 -6.37 1.22
CA ALA A 470 -7.60 -5.49 2.36
C ALA A 470 -9.08 -5.25 2.69
N LEU A 471 -9.46 -5.35 3.97
CA LEU A 471 -10.79 -4.92 4.44
C LEU A 471 -10.89 -3.39 4.36
N GLN A 472 -10.13 -2.70 5.18
CA GLN A 472 -10.04 -1.24 5.18
C GLN A 472 -8.58 -0.80 5.32
N ASN A 473 -8.22 0.20 4.54
CA ASN A 473 -7.02 1.00 4.71
C ASN A 473 -7.40 2.46 5.02
N HIS A 474 -6.48 3.39 4.91
CA HIS A 474 -6.70 4.82 5.12
C HIS A 474 -7.36 5.54 3.92
N ASP A 475 -7.53 4.84 2.79
CA ASP A 475 -8.17 5.37 1.60
C ASP A 475 -9.67 5.08 1.58
N GLU A 476 -10.36 5.74 0.69
CA GLU A 476 -11.80 5.55 0.46
C GLU A 476 -12.12 4.15 -0.10
N LEU A 477 -13.38 3.81 -0.07
CA LEU A 477 -13.91 2.76 -0.92
C LEU A 477 -14.01 3.31 -2.34
N THR A 478 -13.02 2.99 -3.17
CA THR A 478 -13.05 3.35 -4.59
C THR A 478 -13.89 2.34 -5.39
N TYR A 479 -14.68 2.85 -6.35
CA TYR A 479 -15.46 2.07 -7.30
C TYR A 479 -15.34 2.65 -8.73
N GLU A 480 -14.14 3.02 -9.09
CA GLU A 480 -13.83 3.48 -10.45
C GLU A 480 -14.12 2.39 -11.47
N LEU A 481 -13.95 1.12 -11.10
CA LEU A 481 -14.24 -0.03 -11.93
C LEU A 481 -13.56 0.06 -13.30
N VAL A 482 -12.27 0.44 -13.29
CA VAL A 482 -11.47 0.82 -14.47
C VAL A 482 -11.49 -0.29 -15.54
N HIS A 483 -11.42 -1.56 -15.13
CA HIS A 483 -11.48 -2.69 -16.05
C HIS A 483 -12.75 -2.63 -16.91
N TRP A 484 -13.92 -2.46 -16.28
CA TRP A 484 -15.22 -2.47 -16.94
C TRP A 484 -15.51 -1.18 -17.70
N SER A 485 -15.27 -0.04 -17.04
CA SER A 485 -15.71 1.27 -17.52
C SER A 485 -14.74 1.96 -18.49
N THR A 486 -13.49 1.47 -18.58
CA THR A 486 -12.44 2.10 -19.38
C THR A 486 -11.77 1.09 -20.30
N GLY A 487 -11.11 0.06 -19.77
CA GLY A 487 -10.33 -0.90 -20.56
C GLY A 487 -11.22 -1.76 -21.47
N HIS A 488 -12.30 -2.30 -20.94
CA HIS A 488 -13.21 -3.21 -21.61
C HIS A 488 -14.63 -2.64 -21.72
N ARG A 489 -14.73 -1.33 -21.93
CA ARG A 489 -16.02 -0.61 -21.94
C ARG A 489 -17.01 -1.08 -23.01
N ASP A 490 -16.50 -1.52 -24.15
CA ASP A 490 -17.32 -1.96 -25.30
C ASP A 490 -17.53 -3.48 -25.35
N ASP A 491 -16.85 -4.23 -24.46
CA ASP A 491 -17.03 -5.68 -24.36
C ASP A 491 -18.39 -6.04 -23.78
N VAL A 492 -18.97 -7.15 -24.24
CA VAL A 492 -20.32 -7.56 -23.84
C VAL A 492 -20.25 -8.64 -22.77
N TYR A 493 -20.98 -8.42 -21.69
CA TYR A 493 -21.08 -9.31 -20.54
C TYR A 493 -22.52 -9.72 -20.29
N THR A 494 -22.73 -10.96 -19.85
CA THR A 494 -24.04 -11.40 -19.35
C THR A 494 -24.16 -11.02 -17.89
N TYR A 495 -25.10 -10.15 -17.54
CA TYR A 495 -25.36 -9.72 -16.17
C TYR A 495 -26.87 -9.66 -15.91
N LYS A 496 -27.34 -10.33 -14.86
CA LYS A 496 -28.76 -10.48 -14.51
C LYS A 496 -29.62 -11.04 -15.66
N GLY A 497 -29.00 -11.89 -16.50
CA GLY A 497 -29.65 -12.52 -17.66
C GLY A 497 -29.75 -11.62 -18.88
N GLU A 498 -29.17 -10.45 -18.88
CA GLU A 498 -29.11 -9.51 -19.99
C GLU A 498 -27.68 -9.36 -20.52
N GLU A 499 -27.54 -9.12 -21.81
CA GLU A 499 -26.26 -8.76 -22.44
C GLU A 499 -26.07 -7.24 -22.32
N ILE A 500 -25.03 -6.80 -21.62
CA ILE A 500 -24.72 -5.37 -21.43
C ILE A 500 -23.24 -5.11 -21.66
N THR A 501 -22.89 -3.88 -22.06
CA THR A 501 -21.48 -3.49 -22.23
C THR A 501 -20.80 -3.26 -20.88
N GLY A 502 -19.46 -3.33 -20.86
CA GLY A 502 -18.67 -3.04 -19.68
C GLY A 502 -18.94 -1.64 -19.11
N GLU A 503 -19.13 -0.63 -19.99
CA GLU A 503 -19.52 0.72 -19.58
C GLU A 503 -20.83 0.73 -18.77
N VAL A 504 -21.89 0.09 -19.32
CA VAL A 504 -23.22 0.01 -18.67
C VAL A 504 -23.15 -0.81 -17.38
N LEU A 505 -22.35 -1.89 -17.35
CA LEU A 505 -22.11 -2.68 -16.14
C LEU A 505 -21.45 -1.81 -15.06
N GLY A 506 -20.37 -1.10 -15.40
CA GLY A 506 -19.67 -0.21 -14.47
C GLY A 506 -20.58 0.89 -13.92
N GLU A 507 -21.37 1.55 -14.77
CA GLU A 507 -22.35 2.57 -14.34
C GLU A 507 -23.42 2.00 -13.41
N THR A 508 -23.90 0.79 -13.69
CA THR A 508 -24.92 0.12 -12.87
C THR A 508 -24.39 -0.18 -11.47
N VAL A 509 -23.19 -0.75 -11.38
CA VAL A 509 -22.55 -1.06 -10.09
C VAL A 509 -22.23 0.21 -9.30
N ARG A 510 -21.72 1.25 -9.95
CA ARG A 510 -21.45 2.57 -9.32
C ARG A 510 -22.72 3.16 -8.72
N ARG A 511 -23.80 3.17 -9.48
CA ARG A 511 -25.09 3.69 -9.00
C ARG A 511 -25.59 2.88 -7.80
N ASP A 512 -25.58 1.54 -7.89
CA ASP A 512 -26.02 0.68 -6.81
C ASP A 512 -25.24 0.92 -5.51
N LEU A 513 -23.90 1.13 -5.59
CA LEU A 513 -23.05 1.44 -4.44
C LEU A 513 -23.34 2.84 -3.89
N SER A 514 -23.37 3.85 -4.76
CA SER A 514 -23.62 5.24 -4.35
C SER A 514 -24.97 5.39 -3.65
N ASP A 515 -26.04 4.87 -4.28
CA ASP A 515 -27.40 4.99 -3.77
C ASP A 515 -27.58 4.31 -2.40
N ARG A 516 -26.88 3.20 -2.16
CA ARG A 516 -27.03 2.42 -0.92
C ARG A 516 -26.10 2.87 0.19
N LEU A 517 -24.91 3.37 -0.14
CA LEU A 517 -23.85 3.63 0.83
C LEU A 517 -23.65 5.12 1.15
N THR A 518 -24.42 6.02 0.52
CA THR A 518 -24.33 7.47 0.76
C THR A 518 -25.73 8.11 0.85
N GLY A 519 -25.77 9.43 0.99
CA GLY A 519 -27.00 10.23 0.98
C GLY A 519 -27.92 9.91 2.14
N GLU A 520 -29.24 9.85 1.88
CA GLU A 520 -30.26 9.61 2.92
C GLU A 520 -30.17 8.20 3.52
N ASN A 521 -29.66 7.24 2.76
CA ASN A 521 -29.52 5.86 3.22
C ASN A 521 -28.33 5.67 4.18
N ALA A 522 -27.27 6.47 4.01
CA ALA A 522 -26.09 6.43 4.88
C ALA A 522 -25.50 7.85 5.08
N PRO A 523 -26.16 8.74 5.81
CA PRO A 523 -25.77 10.15 5.95
C PRO A 523 -24.44 10.36 6.69
N TYR A 524 -23.91 9.33 7.29
CA TYR A 524 -22.64 9.30 8.00
C TYR A 524 -21.45 8.93 7.11
N ASN A 525 -21.68 8.48 5.88
CA ASN A 525 -20.65 8.29 4.85
C ASN A 525 -20.66 9.50 3.91
N LEU A 526 -19.49 9.91 3.45
CA LEU A 526 -19.37 11.06 2.55
C LEU A 526 -18.80 10.64 1.20
N VAL A 527 -19.31 11.25 0.14
CA VAL A 527 -18.69 11.14 -1.18
C VAL A 527 -17.31 11.79 -1.13
N PHE A 528 -16.28 11.09 -1.61
CA PHE A 528 -14.92 11.61 -1.74
C PHE A 528 -14.69 12.13 -3.15
N THR A 529 -14.95 11.28 -4.13
CA THR A 529 -14.95 11.61 -5.56
C THR A 529 -16.23 11.07 -6.18
N THR A 530 -16.46 11.33 -7.46
CA THR A 530 -17.59 10.72 -8.19
C THR A 530 -17.60 9.19 -8.10
N ASN A 531 -16.45 8.57 -7.83
CA ASN A 531 -16.24 7.12 -7.79
C ASN A 531 -15.61 6.65 -6.48
N GLY A 532 -15.80 7.37 -5.38
CA GLY A 532 -15.22 7.03 -4.09
C GLY A 532 -16.06 7.49 -2.90
N ILE A 533 -16.12 6.66 -1.86
CA ILE A 533 -16.87 6.93 -0.62
C ILE A 533 -15.92 6.86 0.57
N ALA A 534 -15.89 7.94 1.36
CA ALA A 534 -15.28 7.94 2.67
C ALA A 534 -16.18 7.20 3.67
N CYS A 535 -15.78 6.01 4.08
CA CYS A 535 -16.54 5.13 4.97
C CYS A 535 -15.60 4.17 5.71
N THR A 536 -16.09 3.54 6.77
CA THR A 536 -15.44 2.38 7.39
C THR A 536 -16.16 1.10 6.98
N THR A 537 -15.51 -0.07 7.11
CA THR A 537 -16.16 -1.36 6.88
C THR A 537 -17.42 -1.48 7.73
N ALA A 538 -17.37 -1.08 9.00
CA ALA A 538 -18.53 -1.12 9.90
C ALA A 538 -19.67 -0.22 9.43
N THR A 539 -19.39 0.96 8.86
CA THR A 539 -20.46 1.86 8.37
C THR A 539 -21.00 1.45 6.99
N VAL A 540 -20.23 0.80 6.16
CA VAL A 540 -20.73 0.13 4.95
C VAL A 540 -21.74 -0.95 5.34
N ILE A 541 -21.37 -1.80 6.30
CA ILE A 541 -22.27 -2.86 6.80
C ILE A 541 -23.52 -2.25 7.43
N ALA A 542 -23.38 -1.22 8.26
CA ALA A 542 -24.53 -0.52 8.87
C ALA A 542 -25.51 0.01 7.80
N ALA A 543 -24.99 0.61 6.73
CA ALA A 543 -25.79 1.09 5.60
C ALA A 543 -26.55 -0.06 4.91
N THR A 544 -25.88 -1.19 4.65
CA THR A 544 -26.50 -2.36 4.00
C THR A 544 -27.58 -3.00 4.88
N LEU A 545 -27.50 -2.85 6.18
CA LEU A 545 -28.48 -3.30 7.15
C LEU A 545 -29.62 -2.28 7.39
N GLY A 546 -29.64 -1.15 6.65
CA GLY A 546 -30.67 -0.13 6.73
C GLY A 546 -30.55 0.80 7.95
N VAL A 547 -29.36 0.87 8.58
CA VAL A 547 -29.10 1.79 9.67
C VAL A 547 -28.85 3.19 9.09
N THR A 548 -29.71 4.15 9.37
CA THR A 548 -29.58 5.55 8.93
C THR A 548 -29.02 6.47 10.03
N ASP A 549 -29.02 6.01 11.28
CA ASP A 549 -28.51 6.75 12.44
C ASP A 549 -27.59 5.83 13.26
N LEU A 550 -26.29 6.13 13.26
CA LEU A 550 -25.29 5.33 13.98
C LEU A 550 -25.51 5.31 15.50
N ASP A 551 -26.15 6.33 16.07
CA ASP A 551 -26.43 6.37 17.51
C ASP A 551 -27.54 5.38 17.91
N GLN A 552 -28.31 4.91 16.95
CA GLN A 552 -29.37 3.94 17.13
C GLN A 552 -29.01 2.49 16.83
N ILE A 553 -27.71 2.19 16.63
CA ILE A 553 -27.26 0.80 16.46
C ILE A 553 -27.60 0.00 17.72
N GLN A 554 -28.52 -0.96 17.58
CA GLN A 554 -28.97 -1.86 18.66
C GLN A 554 -28.39 -3.27 18.48
N ASP A 555 -28.24 -3.73 17.26
CA ASP A 555 -27.77 -5.08 16.90
C ASP A 555 -26.32 -5.07 16.40
N VAL A 556 -25.38 -4.95 17.34
CA VAL A 556 -23.95 -5.03 17.04
C VAL A 556 -23.56 -6.41 16.52
N ASP A 557 -24.25 -7.46 16.97
CA ASP A 557 -23.96 -8.85 16.57
C ASP A 557 -24.22 -9.08 15.07
N ARG A 558 -25.24 -8.43 14.52
CA ARG A 558 -25.51 -8.50 13.09
C ARG A 558 -24.44 -7.80 12.27
N ILE A 559 -23.95 -6.65 12.73
CA ILE A 559 -22.82 -5.95 12.10
C ILE A 559 -21.57 -6.81 12.20
N ARG A 560 -21.30 -7.41 13.36
CA ARG A 560 -20.14 -8.28 13.58
C ARG A 560 -20.16 -9.50 12.67
N ARG A 561 -21.31 -10.16 12.50
CA ARG A 561 -21.44 -11.32 11.57
C ARG A 561 -21.13 -10.94 10.13
N ALA A 562 -21.69 -9.83 9.63
CA ALA A 562 -21.40 -9.36 8.27
C ALA A 562 -19.95 -8.92 8.11
N HIS A 563 -19.32 -8.36 9.15
CA HIS A 563 -17.89 -8.03 9.13
C HIS A 563 -17.02 -9.30 9.08
N LEU A 564 -17.37 -10.33 9.85
CA LEU A 564 -16.70 -11.64 9.79
C LEU A 564 -16.90 -12.33 8.43
N LEU A 565 -18.07 -12.19 7.79
CA LEU A 565 -18.28 -12.67 6.43
C LEU A 565 -17.28 -12.04 5.45
N LEU A 566 -17.09 -10.72 5.51
CA LEU A 566 -16.11 -10.02 4.68
C LEU A 566 -14.67 -10.42 5.04
N ALA A 567 -14.37 -10.62 6.33
CA ALA A 567 -13.08 -11.14 6.78
C ALA A 567 -12.83 -12.54 6.23
N MET A 568 -13.81 -13.45 6.26
CA MET A 568 -13.70 -14.78 5.66
C MET A 568 -13.46 -14.71 4.15
N PHE A 569 -14.20 -13.86 3.42
CA PHE A 569 -14.00 -13.67 1.99
C PHE A 569 -12.55 -13.30 1.68
N ASN A 570 -11.99 -12.32 2.40
CA ASN A 570 -10.63 -11.83 2.14
C ASN A 570 -9.55 -12.77 2.70
N ALA A 571 -9.73 -13.33 3.90
CA ALA A 571 -8.73 -14.15 4.55
C ALA A 571 -8.64 -15.59 4.02
N LEU A 572 -9.71 -16.13 3.44
CA LEU A 572 -9.72 -17.51 2.93
C LEU A 572 -9.48 -17.58 1.41
N GLN A 573 -8.70 -16.65 0.88
CA GLN A 573 -8.17 -16.63 -0.48
C GLN A 573 -6.65 -16.74 -0.47
N PRO A 574 -6.00 -17.18 -1.57
CA PRO A 574 -4.56 -17.05 -1.73
C PRO A 574 -4.13 -15.58 -1.69
N GLY A 575 -2.86 -15.32 -1.41
CA GLY A 575 -2.33 -13.96 -1.28
C GLY A 575 -2.30 -13.45 0.15
N VAL A 576 -2.27 -12.15 0.34
CA VAL A 576 -2.19 -11.51 1.65
C VAL A 576 -3.59 -11.08 2.12
N PHE A 577 -3.87 -11.29 3.40
CA PHE A 577 -5.01 -10.67 4.07
C PHE A 577 -4.55 -9.48 4.89
N ALA A 578 -5.08 -8.29 4.62
CA ALA A 578 -4.75 -7.07 5.35
C ALA A 578 -5.98 -6.49 6.05
N LEU A 579 -5.78 -5.98 7.26
CA LEU A 579 -6.81 -5.32 8.06
C LEU A 579 -6.21 -4.18 8.87
N SER A 580 -7.06 -3.32 9.38
CA SER A 580 -6.66 -2.12 10.11
C SER A 580 -7.16 -2.11 11.55
N GLY A 581 -6.71 -1.14 12.34
CA GLY A 581 -7.26 -0.90 13.67
C GLY A 581 -8.74 -0.50 13.65
N TRP A 582 -9.19 0.10 12.55
CA TRP A 582 -10.61 0.42 12.34
C TRP A 582 -11.46 -0.86 12.21
N ASP A 583 -10.95 -1.89 11.53
CA ASP A 583 -11.62 -3.20 11.44
C ASP A 583 -11.59 -3.91 12.78
N LEU A 584 -10.42 -4.01 13.44
CA LEU A 584 -10.27 -4.72 14.72
C LEU A 584 -11.16 -4.14 15.83
N CYS A 585 -11.34 -2.82 15.85
CA CYS A 585 -12.20 -2.14 16.83
C CYS A 585 -13.65 -1.98 16.36
N GLY A 586 -13.96 -2.28 15.07
CA GLY A 586 -15.28 -2.00 14.50
C GLY A 586 -15.63 -0.50 14.55
N MET A 587 -14.73 0.33 14.03
CA MET A 587 -14.83 1.79 14.11
C MET A 587 -15.93 2.33 13.22
N LEU A 588 -16.69 3.27 13.73
CA LEU A 588 -17.65 4.07 12.97
C LEU A 588 -17.00 5.36 12.47
N THR A 589 -17.56 5.95 11.41
CA THR A 589 -17.12 7.25 10.89
C THR A 589 -17.34 8.36 11.94
N LEU A 590 -16.48 9.38 11.89
CA LEU A 590 -16.65 10.59 12.69
C LEU A 590 -17.79 11.46 12.14
N PRO A 591 -18.58 12.09 12.99
CA PRO A 591 -19.43 13.20 12.55
C PRO A 591 -18.59 14.28 11.85
N ALA A 592 -19.01 14.72 10.67
CA ALA A 592 -18.28 15.71 9.87
C ALA A 592 -17.91 16.99 10.65
N GLY A 593 -18.76 17.41 11.59
CA GLY A 593 -18.47 18.56 12.45
C GLY A 593 -17.24 18.42 13.34
N LYS A 594 -16.82 17.19 13.68
CA LYS A 594 -15.60 16.97 14.49
C LYS A 594 -14.29 17.17 13.70
N VAL A 595 -14.36 17.09 12.37
CA VAL A 595 -13.22 17.21 11.46
C VAL A 595 -13.43 18.31 10.42
N ALA A 596 -14.33 19.27 10.69
CA ALA A 596 -14.75 20.31 9.73
C ALA A 596 -13.58 21.12 9.16
N GLU A 597 -12.55 21.40 9.97
CA GLU A 597 -11.35 22.12 9.50
C GLU A 597 -10.57 21.31 8.47
N LEU A 598 -10.43 19.99 8.67
CA LEU A 598 -9.75 19.09 7.76
C LEU A 598 -10.53 18.90 6.45
N LEU A 599 -11.86 18.93 6.52
CA LEU A 599 -12.73 18.79 5.34
C LEU A 599 -12.69 20.01 4.41
N ARG A 600 -12.19 21.18 4.86
CA ARG A 600 -12.07 22.37 4.02
C ARG A 600 -11.16 22.17 2.81
N GLY A 601 -10.22 21.26 2.90
CA GLY A 601 -9.34 20.86 1.80
C GLY A 601 -9.98 19.96 0.74
N GLY A 602 -11.28 19.62 0.89
CA GLY A 602 -12.00 18.74 -0.03
C GLY A 602 -11.76 17.24 0.21
N ASP A 603 -10.86 16.87 1.11
CA ASP A 603 -10.58 15.45 1.45
C ASP A 603 -11.57 14.96 2.51
N THR A 604 -12.62 14.26 2.06
CA THR A 604 -13.67 13.74 2.95
C THR A 604 -13.23 12.50 3.72
N ARG A 605 -12.08 11.88 3.39
CA ARG A 605 -11.56 10.67 4.05
C ARG A 605 -11.26 10.87 5.53
N TRP A 606 -11.09 12.10 5.98
CA TRP A 606 -10.89 12.40 7.39
C TRP A 606 -11.98 11.86 8.32
N ILE A 607 -13.21 11.65 7.84
CA ILE A 607 -14.29 11.08 8.66
C ILE A 607 -14.06 9.60 9.03
N HIS A 608 -13.37 8.83 8.20
CA HIS A 608 -13.12 7.41 8.47
C HIS A 608 -11.77 7.12 9.13
N ARG A 609 -10.92 8.14 9.26
CA ARG A 609 -9.60 8.06 9.90
C ARG A 609 -9.62 8.32 11.40
N ALA A 610 -10.73 8.00 12.06
CA ALA A 610 -10.95 8.20 13.49
C ALA A 610 -9.86 7.58 14.36
N ALA A 611 -9.48 8.30 15.44
CA ALA A 611 -8.52 7.74 16.39
C ALA A 611 -9.15 6.62 17.22
N HIS A 612 -8.36 5.58 17.51
CA HIS A 612 -8.74 4.39 18.25
C HIS A 612 -7.65 3.97 19.23
N ASP A 613 -8.07 3.41 20.35
CA ASP A 613 -7.22 2.87 21.40
C ASP A 613 -7.15 1.34 21.27
N LEU A 614 -6.20 0.88 20.43
CA LEU A 614 -6.12 -0.53 20.04
C LEU A 614 -5.90 -1.48 21.22
N MET A 615 -5.06 -1.06 22.18
CA MET A 615 -4.68 -1.87 23.34
C MET A 615 -5.39 -1.44 24.64
N GLY A 616 -6.27 -0.44 24.62
CA GLY A 616 -6.95 0.08 25.81
C GLY A 616 -6.03 0.82 26.76
N VAL A 617 -4.91 1.38 26.25
CA VAL A 617 -3.85 1.99 27.08
C VAL A 617 -4.20 3.39 27.56
N ASN A 618 -5.18 4.06 26.93
CA ASN A 618 -5.62 5.40 27.31
C ASN A 618 -7.13 5.57 27.09
N PRO A 619 -7.96 4.92 27.92
CA PRO A 619 -9.42 4.88 27.72
C PRO A 619 -10.11 6.24 27.82
N THR A 620 -9.45 7.22 28.45
CA THR A 620 -9.99 8.58 28.63
C THR A 620 -9.58 9.55 27.55
N ALA A 621 -8.66 9.17 26.65
CA ALA A 621 -8.22 10.03 25.55
C ALA A 621 -9.41 10.34 24.62
N THR A 622 -9.55 11.60 24.25
CA THR A 622 -10.58 12.09 23.31
C THR A 622 -10.06 12.23 21.89
N GLN A 623 -8.75 12.11 21.71
CA GLN A 623 -8.05 12.24 20.43
C GLN A 623 -6.69 11.52 20.48
N SER A 624 -6.10 11.26 19.32
CA SER A 624 -4.71 10.79 19.21
C SER A 624 -3.73 11.91 19.54
N GLN A 625 -2.43 11.59 19.65
CA GLN A 625 -1.38 12.61 19.81
C GLN A 625 -1.28 13.57 18.61
N ALA A 626 -1.64 13.10 17.41
CA ALA A 626 -1.71 13.91 16.20
C ALA A 626 -2.97 14.79 16.13
N GLY A 627 -3.85 14.73 17.12
CA GLY A 627 -5.06 15.56 17.20
C GLY A 627 -6.29 14.96 16.49
N MET A 628 -6.20 13.74 15.93
CA MET A 628 -7.38 13.09 15.34
C MET A 628 -8.39 12.72 16.43
N PRO A 629 -9.67 13.12 16.28
CA PRO A 629 -10.70 12.82 17.24
C PRO A 629 -10.91 11.32 17.40
N ARG A 630 -11.14 10.87 18.65
CA ARG A 630 -11.52 9.48 18.93
C ARG A 630 -12.90 9.18 18.33
N GLY A 631 -12.95 8.08 17.56
CA GLY A 631 -14.19 7.54 17.03
C GLY A 631 -14.92 6.63 18.03
N ARG A 632 -16.16 6.28 17.68
CA ARG A 632 -16.91 5.25 18.39
C ARG A 632 -16.52 3.88 17.84
N SER A 633 -16.14 2.96 18.73
CA SER A 633 -15.89 1.56 18.40
C SER A 633 -17.08 0.68 18.82
N LEU A 634 -17.32 -0.40 18.06
CA LEU A 634 -18.36 -1.38 18.34
C LEU A 634 -17.81 -2.60 19.10
N TYR A 635 -16.51 -2.91 18.99
CA TYR A 635 -15.93 -4.16 19.47
C TYR A 635 -15.01 -3.99 20.69
N GLY A 636 -14.52 -2.77 20.92
CA GLY A 636 -13.56 -2.49 22.00
C GLY A 636 -12.10 -2.83 21.65
N PRO A 637 -11.17 -2.65 22.60
CA PRO A 637 -9.75 -2.89 22.43
C PRO A 637 -9.41 -4.40 22.41
N ILE A 638 -8.24 -4.73 21.86
CA ILE A 638 -7.75 -6.11 21.70
C ILE A 638 -7.82 -6.92 23.02
N PRO A 639 -7.30 -6.44 24.18
CA PRO A 639 -7.30 -7.26 25.40
C PRO A 639 -8.70 -7.63 25.89
N GLU A 640 -9.69 -6.75 25.73
CA GLU A 640 -11.09 -7.03 26.08
C GLU A 640 -11.67 -8.10 25.16
N GLN A 641 -11.44 -7.98 23.85
CA GLN A 641 -11.92 -8.94 22.86
C GLN A 641 -11.25 -10.32 23.02
N MET A 642 -9.96 -10.37 23.36
CA MET A 642 -9.27 -11.64 23.62
C MET A 642 -9.83 -12.41 24.81
N GLY A 643 -10.46 -11.72 25.74
CA GLY A 643 -11.17 -12.31 26.89
C GLY A 643 -12.59 -12.82 26.59
N ASP A 644 -13.16 -12.55 25.40
CA ASP A 644 -14.51 -12.94 25.01
C ASP A 644 -14.50 -13.85 23.78
N GLU A 645 -14.81 -15.11 23.95
CA GLU A 645 -14.86 -16.13 22.87
C GLU A 645 -15.85 -15.77 21.75
N THR A 646 -16.82 -14.89 22.00
CA THR A 646 -17.82 -14.46 21.01
C THR A 646 -17.44 -13.17 20.31
N SER A 647 -16.30 -12.55 20.67
CA SER A 647 -15.83 -11.30 20.09
C SER A 647 -15.49 -11.44 18.61
N PHE A 648 -15.43 -10.30 17.90
CA PHE A 648 -14.94 -10.27 16.52
C PHE A 648 -13.54 -10.86 16.40
N LEU A 649 -12.65 -10.47 17.32
CA LEU A 649 -11.25 -10.86 17.28
C LEU A 649 -11.01 -12.35 17.50
N ARG A 650 -11.74 -12.96 18.44
CA ARG A 650 -11.62 -14.42 18.68
C ARG A 650 -12.16 -15.24 17.52
N GLN A 651 -13.24 -14.80 16.88
CA GLN A 651 -13.73 -15.45 15.67
C GLN A 651 -12.79 -15.24 14.46
N LEU A 652 -12.22 -14.02 14.31
CA LEU A 652 -11.19 -13.77 13.33
C LEU A 652 -9.95 -14.66 13.55
N GLN A 653 -9.50 -14.81 14.79
CA GLN A 653 -8.40 -15.72 15.14
C GLN A 653 -8.68 -17.15 14.67
N ALA A 654 -9.92 -17.64 14.83
CA ALA A 654 -10.29 -18.97 14.33
C ALA A 654 -10.15 -19.07 12.80
N ILE A 655 -10.58 -18.03 12.07
CA ILE A 655 -10.43 -17.95 10.60
C ILE A 655 -8.94 -17.98 10.21
N LEU A 656 -8.10 -17.18 10.89
CA LEU A 656 -6.68 -17.08 10.60
C LEU A 656 -5.92 -18.38 10.94
N ARG A 657 -6.35 -19.10 11.98
CA ARG A 657 -5.82 -20.45 12.27
C ARG A 657 -6.12 -21.46 11.16
N VAL A 658 -7.33 -21.44 10.61
CA VAL A 658 -7.68 -22.27 9.45
C VAL A 658 -6.81 -21.88 8.25
N ARG A 659 -6.69 -20.58 7.97
CA ARG A 659 -5.84 -20.07 6.88
C ARG A 659 -4.39 -20.59 7.00
N SER A 660 -3.77 -20.45 8.16
CA SER A 660 -2.39 -20.85 8.41
C SER A 660 -2.23 -22.38 8.40
N HIS A 661 -3.11 -23.10 9.12
CA HIS A 661 -3.01 -24.56 9.26
C HIS A 661 -3.08 -25.30 7.92
N TYR A 662 -3.90 -24.81 6.99
CA TYR A 662 -4.08 -25.45 5.68
C TYR A 662 -3.30 -24.77 4.55
N GLY A 663 -2.46 -23.80 4.84
CA GLY A 663 -1.63 -23.11 3.83
C GLY A 663 -2.46 -22.40 2.74
N ILE A 664 -3.63 -21.84 3.10
CA ILE A 664 -4.55 -21.22 2.13
C ILE A 664 -3.88 -20.05 1.40
N ALA A 665 -3.00 -19.34 2.09
CA ALA A 665 -2.29 -18.18 1.53
C ALA A 665 -1.50 -18.48 0.25
N THR A 666 -0.96 -19.68 0.12
CA THR A 666 -0.17 -20.13 -1.04
C THR A 666 -0.91 -21.14 -1.92
N SER A 667 -2.18 -21.40 -1.63
CA SER A 667 -3.04 -22.27 -2.42
C SER A 667 -3.28 -21.73 -3.83
N ARG A 668 -3.95 -22.49 -4.67
CA ARG A 668 -4.29 -22.08 -6.03
C ARG A 668 -5.80 -22.03 -6.20
N GLN A 669 -6.36 -20.89 -6.57
CA GLN A 669 -7.75 -20.79 -6.97
C GLN A 669 -7.97 -21.51 -8.29
N ILE A 670 -8.95 -22.43 -8.34
CA ILE A 670 -9.16 -23.30 -9.49
C ILE A 670 -10.58 -23.22 -10.07
N ASP A 671 -11.54 -22.70 -9.31
CA ASP A 671 -12.91 -22.55 -9.78
C ASP A 671 -13.70 -21.54 -8.95
N ILE A 672 -14.66 -20.90 -9.62
CA ILE A 672 -15.71 -20.04 -9.05
C ILE A 672 -17.02 -20.54 -9.65
N PRO A 673 -17.61 -21.58 -9.06
CA PRO A 673 -18.74 -22.26 -9.65
C PRO A 673 -20.00 -21.41 -9.68
N GLU A 674 -20.96 -21.84 -10.53
CA GLU A 674 -22.31 -21.33 -10.49
C GLU A 674 -22.99 -21.71 -9.18
N VAL A 675 -23.84 -20.85 -8.69
CA VAL A 675 -24.52 -21.01 -7.42
C VAL A 675 -26.02 -21.20 -7.58
N SER A 676 -26.62 -21.92 -6.65
CA SER A 676 -28.07 -22.17 -6.64
C SER A 676 -28.89 -21.03 -6.03
N HIS A 677 -28.24 -20.08 -5.36
CA HIS A 677 -28.87 -18.91 -4.74
C HIS A 677 -28.05 -17.65 -5.03
N ARG A 678 -28.71 -16.55 -5.44
CA ARG A 678 -28.02 -15.30 -5.86
C ARG A 678 -27.10 -14.67 -4.80
N GLY A 679 -27.44 -14.84 -3.50
CA GLY A 679 -26.62 -14.35 -2.40
C GLY A 679 -25.46 -15.27 -2.01
N MET A 680 -25.34 -16.43 -2.63
CA MET A 680 -24.29 -17.41 -2.35
C MET A 680 -23.04 -17.15 -3.18
N LEU A 681 -21.87 -17.28 -2.56
CA LEU A 681 -20.58 -17.34 -3.25
C LEU A 681 -19.86 -18.62 -2.86
N VAL A 682 -19.22 -19.26 -3.85
CA VAL A 682 -18.34 -20.41 -3.65
C VAL A 682 -17.00 -20.14 -4.30
N LEU A 683 -15.91 -20.33 -3.54
CA LEU A 683 -14.55 -20.32 -4.05
C LEU A 683 -13.96 -21.71 -3.87
N VAL A 684 -13.25 -22.22 -4.85
CA VAL A 684 -12.58 -23.54 -4.81
C VAL A 684 -11.08 -23.33 -4.97
N HIS A 685 -10.34 -23.73 -3.95
CA HIS A 685 -8.89 -23.66 -3.96
C HIS A 685 -8.28 -25.06 -3.86
N GLN A 686 -7.23 -25.31 -4.64
CA GLN A 686 -6.40 -26.50 -4.50
C GLN A 686 -5.30 -26.20 -3.47
N LEU A 687 -5.23 -27.02 -2.43
CA LEU A 687 -4.17 -26.94 -1.43
C LEU A 687 -2.84 -27.50 -1.97
N ALA A 688 -1.77 -27.42 -1.18
CA ALA A 688 -0.46 -27.93 -1.59
C ALA A 688 -0.47 -29.45 -1.87
N GLU A 689 -1.32 -30.19 -1.22
CA GLU A 689 -1.53 -31.63 -1.45
C GLU A 689 -2.52 -31.83 -2.62
N GLU A 690 -2.12 -32.59 -3.63
CA GLU A 690 -2.83 -32.70 -4.92
C GLU A 690 -4.31 -33.10 -4.81
N ASN A 691 -4.67 -33.91 -3.82
CA ASN A 691 -6.03 -34.46 -3.67
C ASN A 691 -6.85 -33.74 -2.58
N ARG A 692 -6.43 -32.55 -2.16
CA ARG A 692 -7.10 -31.77 -1.12
C ARG A 692 -7.50 -30.41 -1.64
N TYR A 693 -8.75 -30.06 -1.38
CA TYR A 693 -9.34 -28.79 -1.79
C TYR A 693 -9.94 -28.06 -0.58
N GLN A 694 -9.77 -26.76 -0.57
CA GLN A 694 -10.47 -25.87 0.36
C GLN A 694 -11.60 -25.16 -0.37
N LEU A 695 -12.79 -25.16 0.22
CA LEU A 695 -13.92 -24.42 -0.25
C LEU A 695 -14.31 -23.34 0.74
N THR A 696 -14.44 -22.10 0.25
CA THR A 696 -15.08 -21.01 0.98
C THR A 696 -16.48 -20.84 0.45
N VAL A 697 -17.50 -21.07 1.30
CA VAL A 697 -18.92 -20.93 0.95
C VAL A 697 -19.50 -19.79 1.80
N LEU A 698 -20.01 -18.74 1.17
CA LEU A 698 -20.44 -17.50 1.82
C LEU A 698 -21.87 -17.15 1.47
N ASN A 699 -22.64 -16.69 2.45
CA ASN A 699 -23.98 -16.15 2.27
C ASN A 699 -24.01 -14.63 2.45
N PHE A 700 -24.08 -13.89 1.37
CA PHE A 700 -24.21 -12.41 1.37
C PHE A 700 -25.67 -11.94 1.52
N ALA A 701 -26.64 -12.86 1.54
CA ALA A 701 -28.06 -12.51 1.70
C ALA A 701 -28.39 -12.12 3.15
N ASN A 702 -29.42 -11.31 3.30
CA ASN A 702 -30.00 -10.92 4.60
C ASN A 702 -30.92 -12.00 5.21
N GLU A 703 -30.97 -13.20 4.62
CA GLU A 703 -31.81 -14.32 5.01
C GLU A 703 -31.00 -15.63 5.01
N ASP A 704 -31.51 -16.62 5.70
CA ASP A 704 -30.96 -17.96 5.68
C ASP A 704 -31.18 -18.57 4.30
N ILE A 705 -30.19 -19.25 3.77
CA ILE A 705 -30.25 -19.88 2.45
C ILE A 705 -30.03 -21.38 2.55
N ALA A 706 -30.75 -22.12 1.70
CA ALA A 706 -30.48 -23.51 1.39
C ALA A 706 -30.06 -23.58 -0.09
N GLY A 707 -28.96 -24.29 -0.37
CA GLY A 707 -28.40 -24.34 -1.72
C GLY A 707 -27.54 -25.56 -1.93
N SER A 708 -26.85 -25.60 -3.07
CA SER A 708 -25.89 -26.63 -3.38
C SER A 708 -24.56 -26.03 -3.88
N VAL A 709 -23.48 -26.62 -3.46
CA VAL A 709 -22.15 -26.42 -4.06
C VAL A 709 -22.03 -27.42 -5.20
N ARG A 710 -21.63 -26.95 -6.38
CA ARG A 710 -21.41 -27.80 -7.56
C ARG A 710 -20.20 -27.33 -8.35
N SER A 711 -19.17 -28.16 -8.44
CA SER A 711 -17.97 -27.88 -9.24
C SER A 711 -17.41 -29.13 -9.87
N LYS A 712 -17.17 -29.09 -11.17
CA LYS A 712 -16.51 -30.19 -11.90
C LYS A 712 -15.07 -30.48 -11.42
N LYS A 713 -14.50 -29.58 -10.63
CA LYS A 713 -13.17 -29.75 -10.04
C LYS A 713 -13.17 -30.62 -8.79
N LEU A 714 -14.35 -30.92 -8.24
CA LEU A 714 -14.50 -31.76 -7.06
C LEU A 714 -14.74 -33.24 -7.49
N PRO A 715 -13.87 -34.19 -7.16
CA PRO A 715 -14.05 -35.59 -7.53
C PRO A 715 -15.27 -36.19 -6.82
N PRO A 716 -16.12 -36.97 -7.52
CA PRO A 716 -17.20 -37.73 -6.88
C PRO A 716 -16.66 -38.70 -5.82
N GLY A 717 -17.44 -38.89 -4.75
CA GLY A 717 -17.04 -39.72 -3.61
C GLY A 717 -16.09 -39.06 -2.63
N SER A 718 -15.63 -37.81 -2.88
CA SER A 718 -14.79 -37.07 -1.94
C SER A 718 -15.50 -36.85 -0.62
N SER A 719 -14.78 -36.98 0.50
CA SER A 719 -15.29 -36.58 1.81
C SER A 719 -15.23 -35.08 1.98
N VAL A 720 -16.25 -34.51 2.61
CA VAL A 720 -16.33 -33.09 2.94
C VAL A 720 -16.39 -32.92 4.45
N SER A 721 -15.51 -32.13 5.03
CA SER A 721 -15.48 -31.83 6.46
C SER A 721 -15.36 -30.33 6.73
N ASP A 722 -15.90 -29.89 7.84
CA ASP A 722 -15.79 -28.50 8.32
C ASP A 722 -14.38 -28.24 8.88
N MET A 723 -13.70 -27.26 8.34
CA MET A 723 -12.29 -26.98 8.70
C MET A 723 -12.13 -26.37 10.09
N PHE A 724 -13.16 -25.75 10.65
CA PHE A 724 -13.11 -25.19 12.01
C PHE A 724 -13.26 -26.25 13.09
N THR A 725 -14.04 -27.28 12.82
CA THR A 725 -14.41 -28.31 13.81
C THR A 725 -13.86 -29.69 13.51
N GLY A 726 -13.40 -29.93 12.28
CA GLY A 726 -12.97 -31.25 11.79
C GLY A 726 -14.12 -32.25 11.62
N LYS A 727 -15.38 -31.84 11.76
CA LYS A 727 -16.53 -32.72 11.67
C LYS A 727 -16.87 -33.02 10.21
N ALA A 728 -17.25 -34.28 9.95
CA ALA A 728 -17.81 -34.67 8.67
C ALA A 728 -19.07 -33.82 8.36
N PHE A 729 -19.14 -33.30 7.13
CA PHE A 729 -20.20 -32.43 6.66
C PHE A 729 -21.06 -33.10 5.59
N ALA A 730 -20.42 -33.60 4.52
CA ALA A 730 -21.10 -34.19 3.38
C ALA A 730 -20.16 -35.17 2.63
N THR A 731 -20.68 -35.71 1.52
CA THR A 731 -19.89 -36.42 0.50
C THR A 731 -20.27 -35.82 -0.86
N VAL A 732 -19.30 -35.64 -1.74
CA VAL A 732 -19.53 -35.17 -3.11
C VAL A 732 -20.23 -36.28 -3.91
N ASP A 733 -21.39 -35.96 -4.48
CA ASP A 733 -22.17 -36.91 -5.29
C ASP A 733 -21.63 -37.09 -6.73
N ASP A 734 -22.26 -37.98 -7.51
CA ASP A 734 -21.87 -38.25 -8.89
C ASP A 734 -22.08 -37.03 -9.83
N LEU A 735 -22.81 -36.01 -9.39
CA LEU A 735 -23.01 -34.74 -10.09
C LEU A 735 -21.99 -33.66 -9.67
N HIS A 736 -20.94 -34.05 -8.96
CA HIS A 736 -19.92 -33.15 -8.40
C HIS A 736 -20.50 -32.10 -7.44
N SER A 737 -21.51 -32.49 -6.64
CA SER A 737 -22.24 -31.55 -5.79
C SER A 737 -22.53 -32.07 -4.39
N PHE A 738 -22.88 -31.18 -3.49
CA PHE A 738 -23.46 -31.47 -2.17
C PHE A 738 -24.30 -30.27 -1.69
N ALA A 739 -25.26 -30.55 -0.78
CA ALA A 739 -26.14 -29.54 -0.23
C ALA A 739 -25.47 -28.74 0.91
N VAL A 740 -25.87 -27.46 1.02
CA VAL A 740 -25.46 -26.56 2.11
C VAL A 740 -26.64 -25.75 2.61
N GLU A 741 -26.64 -25.47 3.93
CA GLU A 741 -27.55 -24.52 4.57
C GLU A 741 -26.72 -23.51 5.34
N MET A 742 -26.99 -22.23 5.18
CA MET A 742 -26.22 -21.17 5.82
C MET A 742 -27.14 -20.06 6.34
N PRO A 743 -26.97 -19.65 7.59
CA PRO A 743 -27.64 -18.46 8.12
C PRO A 743 -27.26 -17.18 7.35
N ALA A 744 -28.06 -16.12 7.51
CA ALA A 744 -27.76 -14.80 6.96
C ALA A 744 -26.38 -14.29 7.39
N HIS A 745 -25.59 -13.81 6.44
CA HIS A 745 -24.23 -13.26 6.65
C HIS A 745 -23.26 -14.24 7.34
N HIS A 746 -23.37 -15.55 7.03
CA HIS A 746 -22.43 -16.55 7.51
C HIS A 746 -21.62 -17.15 6.39
N GLY A 747 -20.48 -17.75 6.75
CA GLY A 747 -19.63 -18.48 5.84
C GLY A 747 -19.15 -19.80 6.46
N MET A 748 -18.72 -20.71 5.57
CA MET A 748 -18.11 -21.99 5.90
C MET A 748 -16.77 -22.12 5.19
N SER A 749 -15.81 -22.76 5.83
CA SER A 749 -14.59 -23.26 5.19
C SER A 749 -14.60 -24.77 5.27
N LEU A 750 -14.63 -25.40 4.10
CA LEU A 750 -14.79 -26.87 3.99
C LEU A 750 -13.55 -27.46 3.35
N LEU A 751 -13.07 -28.57 3.94
CA LEU A 751 -12.03 -29.41 3.36
C LEU A 751 -12.70 -30.51 2.55
N VAL A 752 -12.30 -30.67 1.29
CA VAL A 752 -12.70 -31.77 0.42
C VAL A 752 -11.47 -32.62 0.14
N GLU A 753 -11.57 -33.92 0.46
CA GLU A 753 -10.49 -34.90 0.28
C GLU A 753 -10.96 -35.95 -0.73
N ALA A 754 -10.26 -36.03 -1.86
CA ALA A 754 -10.55 -37.02 -2.89
C ALA A 754 -10.38 -38.45 -2.36
N PRO A 755 -11.16 -39.42 -2.86
CA PRO A 755 -10.93 -40.82 -2.55
C PRO A 755 -9.47 -41.21 -2.86
N ALA A 756 -8.85 -42.01 -2.01
CA ALA A 756 -7.55 -42.57 -2.33
C ALA A 756 -7.67 -43.40 -3.63
N GLU A 757 -6.82 -43.11 -4.62
CA GLU A 757 -6.74 -43.99 -5.79
C GLU A 757 -6.44 -45.41 -5.31
N GLU A 758 -7.32 -46.36 -5.62
CA GLU A 758 -6.99 -47.78 -5.42
C GLU A 758 -5.75 -48.05 -6.30
N PRO A 759 -4.68 -48.64 -5.71
CA PRO A 759 -3.53 -48.97 -6.53
C PRO A 759 -4.01 -49.88 -7.67
N GLU A 760 -3.77 -49.47 -8.92
CA GLU A 760 -3.99 -50.32 -10.06
C GLU A 760 -3.32 -51.66 -9.75
N GLU A 761 -4.13 -52.72 -9.62
CA GLU A 761 -3.59 -54.08 -9.47
C GLU A 761 -2.73 -54.37 -10.69
N ALA A 762 -1.40 -54.42 -10.49
CA ALA A 762 -0.42 -54.67 -11.54
C ALA A 762 -0.47 -56.12 -12.07
#